data_718273d791a76257100d104ca9424924
#
_entry.id   718273d791a76257100d104ca9424924
#
_cell.length_a   1.000
_cell.length_b   1.000
_cell.length_c   1.000
_cell.angle_alpha   90.00
_cell.angle_beta   90.00
_cell.angle_gamma   90.00
#
_symmetry.space_group_name_H-M   'P 1'
#
loop_
_entity.id
_entity.type
_entity.pdbx_description
1 polymer ?
#
loop_
_entity_poly.entity_id
_entity_poly.type
_entity_poly.pdbx_seq_one_letter_code
_entity_poly.pdbx_strand_id
1 'polypeptide(L)'
;MKRRILWCILCVCLASTSLFAQEPALLSRVHDTEACRKWVDGQMEKMTLKQKVGQLFIYTLQPVTNQYSKNVLRKMVDDYGVGGLLFTGGELRKQVQMTNYAQAHASVPLMVTFDGEWGLGMRLKDTPSFPYNRVLGCIQNDSLLYEYGKEVARQCRLIGVQINFAPVADVDNNPNNPVINFRSFGSDPKRVAEKVAAYVKGLEDNGVMAVCKHFPGHGDTEIDSHNALPELNFDRARLDSIELYPFKKAVEAGIGGVMVGHLHAPSLGEGPASISQEVIMRTLIDELRFHGLVVTDALEMKGIAGHDDVCARALIAGNDVVLSPRNLKKEIDGVMSALKKGRLSETDIDRKCRKVLSFKYALGLSSWKKVEEEGLAEKLVTPELLSLQQELSKAAVTVLKDSSSLVPLDLSVSGTVLLSVSPSLSEAYPFYHQLKQTFPVGWLHANVDSLDAVETRLRPTQRVLVALHSDKVEPYAALLEKLAKDKPLALICFGDMKMLEKIPEVVRHASTVILAHSDEKFVQRYVADLFLDNAYADGRLSIPLSGLFKAGDGLTVDPEAPRQYSPEDVGMNALILSQIDSIAEEGIRLKAYPGCHVMILREGLPVFNKCFGSYTYGGKEPVKENSLYDLASLTKVTATLLAVMKLYDEGKFGLTDRVADYLPILKKTDKSRITVQDLLFHESGLPAYWPFYEEAVDMKSCKGGLFRKKPDKNHTLKLAENVYACNDFRYNPEWVSHVPSAEYPLQVADSLFLRSDF
;
A
#
# COMPACT_ATOMS: atom_id res chain seq x y z
N MET A 1 -25.58 42.54 -18.48
CA MET A 1 -25.75 41.43 -19.45
C MET A 1 -24.44 40.76 -19.84
N LYS A 2 -23.35 41.46 -20.16
CA LYS A 2 -22.07 40.81 -20.59
C LYS A 2 -21.39 39.91 -19.53
N ARG A 3 -21.51 40.17 -18.23
CA ARG A 3 -20.94 39.32 -17.16
C ARG A 3 -21.71 37.99 -16.89
N ARG A 4 -22.99 37.92 -17.22
CA ARG A 4 -23.79 36.69 -17.09
C ARG A 4 -23.58 35.72 -18.25
N ILE A 5 -23.26 36.23 -19.43
CA ILE A 5 -22.93 35.43 -20.61
C ILE A 5 -21.55 34.75 -20.45
N LEU A 6 -20.58 35.45 -19.84
CA LEU A 6 -19.26 34.88 -19.58
C LEU A 6 -19.29 33.73 -18.55
N TRP A 7 -20.18 33.82 -17.53
CA TRP A 7 -20.40 32.75 -16.56
C TRP A 7 -21.08 31.50 -17.16
N CYS A 8 -22.04 31.71 -18.07
CA CYS A 8 -22.68 30.59 -18.78
C CYS A 8 -21.72 29.90 -19.73
N ILE A 9 -20.81 30.62 -20.41
CA ILE A 9 -19.80 30.04 -21.27
C ILE A 9 -18.75 29.29 -20.45
N LEU A 10 -18.33 29.80 -19.28
CA LEU A 10 -17.41 29.13 -18.36
C LEU A 10 -18.03 27.89 -17.75
N CYS A 11 -19.33 27.91 -17.37
CA CYS A 11 -20.04 26.73 -16.88
C CYS A 11 -20.30 25.68 -17.97
N VAL A 12 -20.49 26.08 -19.23
CA VAL A 12 -20.62 25.15 -20.36
C VAL A 12 -19.24 24.53 -20.70
N CYS A 13 -18.15 25.27 -20.59
CA CYS A 13 -16.80 24.74 -20.77
C CYS A 13 -16.35 23.82 -19.62
N LEU A 14 -16.85 24.01 -18.39
CA LEU A 14 -16.59 23.11 -17.25
C LEU A 14 -17.52 21.88 -17.23
N ALA A 15 -18.67 21.93 -17.91
CA ALA A 15 -19.57 20.77 -18.08
C ALA A 15 -19.24 19.91 -19.29
N SER A 16 -18.39 20.38 -20.21
CA SER A 16 -17.99 19.64 -21.41
C SER A 16 -16.74 18.77 -21.24
N THR A 17 -16.08 18.76 -20.08
CA THR A 17 -14.92 17.91 -19.81
C THR A 17 -15.28 16.47 -19.41
N SER A 18 -16.58 16.12 -19.29
CA SER A 18 -17.04 14.77 -18.95
C SER A 18 -17.65 13.96 -20.11
N LEU A 19 -17.54 14.45 -21.35
CA LEU A 19 -18.16 13.79 -22.51
C LEU A 19 -17.21 13.00 -23.40
N PHE A 20 -15.91 13.01 -23.11
CA PHE A 20 -14.96 12.16 -23.84
C PHE A 20 -14.77 10.84 -23.11
N ALA A 21 -14.88 9.75 -23.86
CA ALA A 21 -14.52 8.43 -23.38
C ALA A 21 -13.06 8.45 -22.89
N GLN A 22 -12.82 8.00 -21.68
CA GLN A 22 -11.47 7.99 -21.11
C GLN A 22 -10.70 6.83 -21.72
N GLU A 23 -9.64 7.14 -22.46
CA GLU A 23 -8.72 6.14 -22.99
C GLU A 23 -7.95 5.50 -21.81
N PRO A 24 -7.67 4.17 -21.84
CA PRO A 24 -6.85 3.51 -20.83
C PRO A 24 -5.54 4.24 -20.55
N ALA A 25 -5.19 4.38 -19.28
CA ALA A 25 -4.05 5.20 -18.84
C ALA A 25 -2.71 4.80 -19.49
N LEU A 26 -2.46 3.50 -19.65
CA LEU A 26 -1.26 3.00 -20.34
C LEU A 26 -1.26 3.33 -21.82
N LEU A 27 -2.41 3.21 -22.48
CA LEU A 27 -2.51 3.40 -23.93
C LEU A 27 -2.44 4.88 -24.30
N SER A 28 -3.10 5.76 -23.53
CA SER A 28 -3.12 7.21 -23.75
C SER A 28 -1.73 7.85 -23.81
N ARG A 29 -0.75 7.24 -23.18
CA ARG A 29 0.65 7.72 -23.16
C ARG A 29 1.36 7.54 -24.51
N VAL A 30 0.93 6.60 -25.35
CA VAL A 30 1.70 6.17 -26.54
C VAL A 30 0.87 5.98 -27.81
N HIS A 31 -0.45 5.82 -27.70
CA HIS A 31 -1.32 5.39 -28.80
C HIS A 31 -1.21 6.29 -30.06
N ASP A 32 -1.22 7.59 -29.85
CA ASP A 32 -1.14 8.56 -30.94
C ASP A 32 0.29 8.92 -31.36
N THR A 33 1.30 8.28 -30.77
CA THR A 33 2.68 8.54 -31.20
C THR A 33 2.97 7.91 -32.57
N GLU A 34 3.73 8.60 -33.41
CA GLU A 34 4.19 8.07 -34.66
C GLU A 34 4.98 6.77 -34.51
N ALA A 35 5.76 6.67 -33.41
CA ALA A 35 6.54 5.48 -33.13
C ALA A 35 5.65 4.25 -32.84
N CYS A 36 4.56 4.40 -32.09
CA CYS A 36 3.60 3.33 -31.85
C CYS A 36 2.94 2.87 -33.15
N ARG A 37 2.40 3.82 -33.93
CA ARG A 37 1.77 3.52 -35.22
C ARG A 37 2.71 2.79 -36.14
N LYS A 38 3.93 3.31 -36.33
CA LYS A 38 4.96 2.68 -37.19
C LYS A 38 5.31 1.26 -36.73
N TRP A 39 5.43 1.03 -35.44
CA TRP A 39 5.72 -0.31 -34.92
C TRP A 39 4.53 -1.27 -35.14
N VAL A 40 3.30 -0.84 -34.88
CA VAL A 40 2.08 -1.62 -35.09
C VAL A 40 1.92 -1.98 -36.56
N ASP A 41 2.04 -1.01 -37.45
CA ASP A 41 1.94 -1.23 -38.92
C ASP A 41 3.01 -2.22 -39.40
N GLY A 42 4.25 -2.04 -38.98
CA GLY A 42 5.34 -2.95 -39.32
C GLY A 42 5.16 -4.39 -38.80
N GLN A 43 4.43 -4.61 -37.69
CA GLN A 43 4.04 -5.95 -37.25
C GLN A 43 2.88 -6.50 -38.10
N MET A 44 1.87 -5.67 -38.36
CA MET A 44 0.69 -6.06 -39.13
C MET A 44 1.04 -6.53 -40.55
N GLU A 45 1.98 -5.83 -41.23
CA GLU A 45 2.43 -6.16 -42.56
C GLU A 45 3.15 -7.51 -42.67
N LYS A 46 3.83 -7.92 -41.59
CA LYS A 46 4.58 -9.19 -41.56
C LYS A 46 3.73 -10.42 -41.27
N MET A 47 2.51 -10.23 -40.77
CA MET A 47 1.66 -11.32 -40.32
C MET A 47 0.66 -11.77 -41.38
N THR A 48 0.54 -13.09 -41.55
CA THR A 48 -0.58 -13.70 -42.25
C THR A 48 -1.87 -13.54 -41.45
N LEU A 49 -3.03 -13.67 -42.07
CA LEU A 49 -4.33 -13.61 -41.39
C LEU A 49 -4.40 -14.61 -40.22
N LYS A 50 -3.89 -15.82 -40.42
CA LYS A 50 -3.84 -16.83 -39.34
C LYS A 50 -2.97 -16.39 -38.17
N GLN A 51 -1.84 -15.75 -38.40
CA GLN A 51 -1.00 -15.21 -37.34
C GLN A 51 -1.66 -14.03 -36.62
N LYS A 52 -2.38 -13.15 -37.31
CA LYS A 52 -3.19 -12.08 -36.70
C LYS A 52 -4.28 -12.66 -35.79
N VAL A 53 -4.95 -13.75 -36.20
CA VAL A 53 -5.87 -14.49 -35.35
C VAL A 53 -5.15 -15.05 -34.13
N GLY A 54 -3.96 -15.64 -34.31
CA GLY A 54 -3.14 -16.15 -33.19
C GLY A 54 -2.83 -15.08 -32.15
N GLN A 55 -2.61 -13.82 -32.57
CA GLN A 55 -2.34 -12.71 -31.63
C GLN A 55 -3.49 -12.42 -30.66
N LEU A 56 -4.69 -12.90 -30.94
CA LEU A 56 -5.88 -12.74 -30.10
C LEU A 56 -6.01 -13.86 -29.05
N PHE A 57 -5.06 -14.78 -28.96
CA PHE A 57 -5.08 -15.93 -28.04
C PHE A 57 -4.01 -15.82 -26.98
N ILE A 58 -4.39 -16.03 -25.71
CA ILE A 58 -3.48 -16.27 -24.59
C ILE A 58 -3.53 -17.76 -24.27
N TYR A 59 -2.36 -18.41 -24.37
CA TYR A 59 -2.22 -19.85 -24.11
C TYR A 59 -1.77 -20.07 -22.66
N THR A 60 -2.45 -21.02 -21.99
CA THR A 60 -2.17 -21.35 -20.58
C THR A 60 -1.27 -22.58 -20.50
N LEU A 61 -0.26 -22.54 -19.64
CA LEU A 61 0.67 -23.63 -19.40
C LEU A 61 1.27 -23.60 -17.99
N GLN A 62 1.77 -24.77 -17.58
CA GLN A 62 2.62 -24.85 -16.39
C GLN A 62 4.07 -24.51 -16.74
N PRO A 63 4.82 -23.82 -15.87
CA PRO A 63 6.21 -23.46 -16.11
C PRO A 63 7.14 -24.68 -15.86
N VAL A 64 7.10 -25.65 -16.74
CA VAL A 64 7.94 -26.86 -16.71
C VAL A 64 9.00 -26.75 -17.78
N THR A 65 10.28 -26.87 -17.39
CA THR A 65 11.42 -26.60 -18.26
C THR A 65 11.98 -27.82 -19.00
N ASN A 66 11.27 -28.96 -19.00
CA ASN A 66 11.68 -30.14 -19.75
C ASN A 66 11.52 -29.93 -21.27
N GLN A 67 12.15 -30.81 -22.06
CA GLN A 67 12.15 -30.69 -23.52
C GLN A 67 10.75 -30.80 -24.14
N TYR A 68 9.88 -31.66 -23.55
CA TYR A 68 8.51 -31.80 -24.03
C TYR A 68 7.71 -30.45 -23.90
N SER A 69 7.75 -29.85 -22.71
CA SER A 69 7.06 -28.56 -22.47
C SER A 69 7.61 -27.43 -23.34
N LYS A 70 8.94 -27.39 -23.56
CA LYS A 70 9.58 -26.46 -24.48
C LYS A 70 9.10 -26.68 -25.93
N ASN A 71 8.99 -27.93 -26.38
CA ASN A 71 8.50 -28.24 -27.72
C ASN A 71 7.02 -27.84 -27.88
N VAL A 72 6.19 -28.11 -26.87
CA VAL A 72 4.78 -27.64 -26.88
C VAL A 72 4.72 -26.11 -26.97
N LEU A 73 5.45 -25.40 -26.10
CA LEU A 73 5.48 -23.94 -26.08
C LEU A 73 5.96 -23.40 -27.43
N ARG A 74 7.05 -23.95 -27.96
CA ARG A 74 7.58 -23.55 -29.28
C ARG A 74 6.53 -23.69 -30.37
N LYS A 75 5.79 -24.81 -30.39
CA LYS A 75 4.71 -25.02 -31.35
C LYS A 75 3.60 -23.97 -31.21
N MET A 76 3.23 -23.58 -29.99
CA MET A 76 2.22 -22.54 -29.78
C MET A 76 2.70 -21.18 -30.33
N VAL A 77 3.98 -20.88 -30.17
CA VAL A 77 4.59 -19.63 -30.63
C VAL A 77 4.84 -19.65 -32.15
N ASP A 78 5.49 -20.69 -32.69
CA ASP A 78 5.93 -20.74 -34.09
C ASP A 78 4.75 -21.04 -35.05
N ASP A 79 3.92 -22.07 -34.74
CA ASP A 79 2.88 -22.56 -35.65
C ASP A 79 1.58 -21.74 -35.57
N TYR A 80 1.24 -21.28 -34.37
CA TYR A 80 -0.03 -20.60 -34.11
C TYR A 80 0.11 -19.09 -33.89
N GLY A 81 1.30 -18.61 -33.58
CA GLY A 81 1.56 -17.19 -33.35
C GLY A 81 0.75 -16.60 -32.20
N VAL A 82 0.61 -17.33 -31.06
CA VAL A 82 -0.18 -16.85 -29.92
C VAL A 82 0.26 -15.49 -29.45
N GLY A 83 -0.70 -14.65 -29.04
CA GLY A 83 -0.46 -13.27 -28.60
C GLY A 83 0.11 -13.16 -27.20
N GLY A 84 -0.13 -14.16 -26.35
CA GLY A 84 0.33 -14.14 -24.97
C GLY A 84 0.35 -15.50 -24.31
N LEU A 85 0.85 -15.52 -23.06
CA LEU A 85 0.95 -16.70 -22.21
C LEU A 85 0.41 -16.40 -20.81
N LEU A 86 -0.26 -17.39 -20.21
CA LEU A 86 -0.60 -17.42 -18.79
C LEU A 86 0.08 -18.62 -18.13
N PHE A 87 0.84 -18.37 -17.06
CA PHE A 87 1.41 -19.44 -16.24
C PHE A 87 0.52 -19.73 -15.03
N THR A 88 0.13 -21.01 -14.85
CA THR A 88 -0.83 -21.41 -13.81
C THR A 88 -0.21 -21.57 -12.42
N GLY A 89 1.08 -21.39 -12.28
CA GLY A 89 1.80 -21.51 -11.02
C GLY A 89 2.99 -22.46 -11.10
N GLY A 90 3.86 -22.43 -10.11
CA GLY A 90 5.06 -23.26 -10.06
C GLY A 90 6.21 -22.60 -9.31
N GLU A 91 7.43 -22.81 -9.83
CA GLU A 91 8.64 -22.23 -9.28
C GLU A 91 9.01 -20.95 -10.04
N LEU A 92 9.39 -19.90 -9.33
CA LEU A 92 9.79 -18.60 -9.86
C LEU A 92 10.79 -18.71 -11.01
N ARG A 93 11.90 -19.41 -10.77
CA ARG A 93 12.98 -19.56 -11.77
C ARG A 93 12.51 -20.26 -13.05
N LYS A 94 11.68 -21.30 -12.91
CA LYS A 94 11.15 -22.05 -14.05
C LYS A 94 10.22 -21.17 -14.91
N GLN A 95 9.39 -20.34 -14.29
CA GLN A 95 8.54 -19.40 -15.04
C GLN A 95 9.40 -18.42 -15.84
N VAL A 96 10.41 -17.81 -15.23
CA VAL A 96 11.31 -16.87 -15.92
C VAL A 96 12.05 -17.55 -17.07
N GLN A 97 12.54 -18.77 -16.88
CA GLN A 97 13.19 -19.56 -17.94
C GLN A 97 12.23 -19.81 -19.11
N MET A 98 10.99 -20.18 -18.84
CA MET A 98 9.99 -20.43 -19.89
C MET A 98 9.56 -19.12 -20.56
N THR A 99 9.44 -18.03 -19.83
CA THR A 99 9.22 -16.67 -20.39
C THR A 99 10.34 -16.29 -21.36
N ASN A 100 11.59 -16.39 -20.93
CA ASN A 100 12.76 -16.10 -21.75
C ASN A 100 12.83 -16.98 -23.00
N TYR A 101 12.54 -18.29 -22.81
CA TYR A 101 12.51 -19.24 -23.92
C TYR A 101 11.43 -18.89 -24.95
N ALA A 102 10.21 -18.59 -24.49
CA ALA A 102 9.09 -18.22 -25.37
C ALA A 102 9.37 -16.94 -26.17
N GLN A 103 9.83 -15.91 -25.46
CA GLN A 103 10.15 -14.61 -26.08
C GLN A 103 11.28 -14.70 -27.12
N ALA A 104 12.28 -15.58 -26.90
CA ALA A 104 13.37 -15.76 -27.84
C ALA A 104 12.93 -16.42 -29.17
N HIS A 105 11.79 -17.11 -29.20
CA HIS A 105 11.23 -17.74 -30.40
C HIS A 105 10.08 -16.95 -31.02
N ALA A 106 9.53 -15.97 -30.29
CA ALA A 106 8.39 -15.22 -30.76
C ALA A 106 8.77 -14.19 -31.84
N SER A 107 8.12 -14.27 -33.00
CA SER A 107 8.27 -13.26 -34.08
C SER A 107 7.62 -11.91 -33.69
N VAL A 108 6.54 -11.96 -32.93
CA VAL A 108 5.89 -10.81 -32.27
C VAL A 108 5.97 -11.04 -30.77
N PRO A 109 6.52 -10.12 -29.98
CA PRO A 109 6.69 -10.30 -28.55
C PRO A 109 5.38 -10.69 -27.85
N LEU A 110 5.47 -11.62 -26.89
CA LEU A 110 4.32 -12.19 -26.19
C LEU A 110 3.93 -11.33 -24.97
N MET A 111 2.65 -11.13 -24.73
CA MET A 111 2.15 -10.66 -23.44
C MET A 111 2.21 -11.80 -22.44
N VAL A 112 3.03 -11.69 -21.40
CA VAL A 112 3.00 -12.62 -20.28
C VAL A 112 2.02 -12.11 -19.25
N THR A 113 1.03 -12.93 -18.94
CA THR A 113 -0.06 -12.60 -18.03
C THR A 113 0.05 -13.43 -16.74
N PHE A 114 -0.57 -12.96 -15.67
CA PHE A 114 -0.47 -13.57 -14.37
C PHE A 114 -1.73 -13.36 -13.54
N ASP A 115 -2.11 -14.34 -12.71
CA ASP A 115 -3.12 -14.18 -11.67
C ASP A 115 -2.43 -13.86 -10.34
N GLY A 116 -2.28 -12.60 -10.01
CA GLY A 116 -1.64 -12.12 -8.81
C GLY A 116 -2.56 -11.28 -7.94
N GLU A 117 -3.72 -11.84 -7.52
CA GLU A 117 -4.72 -11.12 -6.75
C GLU A 117 -4.19 -10.65 -5.39
N TRP A 118 -3.25 -11.39 -4.79
CA TRP A 118 -2.49 -11.03 -3.59
C TRP A 118 -0.96 -11.15 -3.82
N GLY A 119 -0.51 -10.72 -5.00
CA GLY A 119 0.90 -10.73 -5.40
C GLY A 119 1.36 -12.06 -6.00
N LEU A 120 2.67 -12.19 -6.19
CA LEU A 120 3.24 -13.37 -6.83
C LEU A 120 3.02 -14.66 -6.05
N GLY A 121 2.95 -14.58 -4.72
CA GLY A 121 2.72 -15.72 -3.84
C GLY A 121 1.40 -16.47 -4.08
N MET A 122 0.46 -15.89 -4.81
CA MET A 122 -0.74 -16.59 -5.25
C MET A 122 -0.41 -17.80 -6.13
N ARG A 123 0.61 -17.72 -6.96
CA ARG A 123 0.92 -18.73 -7.99
C ARG A 123 2.34 -19.28 -7.89
N LEU A 124 3.28 -18.49 -7.40
CA LEU A 124 4.69 -18.88 -7.35
C LEU A 124 5.12 -19.17 -5.93
N LYS A 125 5.70 -20.36 -5.73
CA LYS A 125 6.28 -20.78 -4.45
C LYS A 125 7.46 -19.87 -4.11
N ASP A 126 7.68 -19.66 -2.82
CA ASP A 126 8.82 -18.91 -2.28
C ASP A 126 8.92 -17.46 -2.80
N THR A 127 7.77 -16.87 -3.11
CA THR A 127 7.67 -15.45 -3.48
C THR A 127 6.80 -14.69 -2.47
N PRO A 128 6.97 -13.37 -2.37
CA PRO A 128 6.18 -12.55 -1.45
C PRO A 128 4.68 -12.66 -1.72
N SER A 129 3.91 -12.71 -0.63
CA SER A 129 2.45 -12.72 -0.62
C SER A 129 1.95 -11.55 0.21
N PHE A 130 0.80 -11.00 -0.14
CA PHE A 130 0.12 -9.95 0.60
C PHE A 130 -1.12 -10.50 1.31
N PRO A 131 -1.73 -9.76 2.24
CA PRO A 131 -3.01 -10.15 2.80
C PRO A 131 -4.07 -10.33 1.72
N TYR A 132 -5.04 -11.21 1.95
CA TYR A 132 -6.17 -11.39 1.04
C TYR A 132 -6.98 -10.10 0.89
N ASN A 133 -7.64 -9.93 -0.25
CA ASN A 133 -8.40 -8.71 -0.55
C ASN A 133 -9.46 -8.39 0.50
N ARG A 134 -10.11 -9.41 1.11
CA ARG A 134 -11.05 -9.21 2.22
C ARG A 134 -10.41 -8.47 3.40
N VAL A 135 -9.15 -8.76 3.72
CA VAL A 135 -8.39 -8.06 4.76
C VAL A 135 -8.01 -6.66 4.32
N LEU A 136 -7.52 -6.52 3.08
CA LEU A 136 -7.20 -5.21 2.49
C LEU A 136 -8.44 -4.30 2.40
N GLY A 137 -9.63 -4.87 2.25
CA GLY A 137 -10.90 -4.15 2.29
C GLY A 137 -11.22 -3.46 3.62
N CYS A 138 -10.59 -3.91 4.72
CA CYS A 138 -10.73 -3.28 6.04
C CYS A 138 -9.97 -1.96 6.16
N ILE A 139 -8.96 -1.72 5.35
CA ILE A 139 -8.08 -0.53 5.37
C ILE A 139 -8.88 0.72 4.99
N GLN A 140 -8.66 1.83 5.71
CA GLN A 140 -9.33 3.10 5.41
C GLN A 140 -8.51 4.01 4.49
N ASN A 141 -7.19 3.94 4.57
CA ASN A 141 -6.28 4.72 3.74
C ASN A 141 -6.00 4.05 2.38
N ASP A 142 -6.70 4.48 1.34
CA ASP A 142 -6.55 3.92 -0.01
C ASP A 142 -5.19 4.20 -0.67
N SER A 143 -4.39 5.12 -0.14
CA SER A 143 -3.01 5.32 -0.60
C SER A 143 -2.16 4.05 -0.42
N LEU A 144 -2.46 3.25 0.62
CA LEU A 144 -1.79 1.96 0.84
C LEU A 144 -2.13 0.95 -0.26
N LEU A 145 -3.35 1.01 -0.82
CA LEU A 145 -3.76 0.14 -1.93
C LEU A 145 -3.05 0.54 -3.24
N TYR A 146 -2.78 1.83 -3.43
CA TYR A 146 -1.94 2.31 -4.53
C TYR A 146 -0.50 1.79 -4.39
N GLU A 147 0.13 1.95 -3.22
CA GLU A 147 1.49 1.45 -2.97
C GLU A 147 1.56 -0.09 -3.10
N TYR A 148 0.52 -0.80 -2.67
CA TYR A 148 0.38 -2.24 -2.89
C TYR A 148 0.36 -2.57 -4.39
N GLY A 149 -0.46 -1.90 -5.18
CA GLY A 149 -0.51 -2.09 -6.65
C GLY A 149 0.83 -1.78 -7.32
N LYS A 150 1.50 -0.72 -6.90
CA LYS A 150 2.84 -0.33 -7.37
C LYS A 150 3.89 -1.40 -7.06
N GLU A 151 3.88 -1.97 -5.86
CA GLU A 151 4.80 -3.03 -5.49
C GLU A 151 4.54 -4.32 -6.29
N VAL A 152 3.27 -4.72 -6.46
CA VAL A 152 2.91 -5.85 -7.34
C VAL A 152 3.39 -5.61 -8.77
N ALA A 153 3.26 -4.37 -9.28
CA ALA A 153 3.80 -4.01 -10.61
C ALA A 153 5.32 -4.16 -10.68
N ARG A 154 6.05 -3.73 -9.64
CA ARG A 154 7.50 -3.93 -9.54
C ARG A 154 7.87 -5.41 -9.64
N GLN A 155 7.19 -6.25 -8.85
CA GLN A 155 7.42 -7.70 -8.85
C GLN A 155 7.08 -8.33 -10.20
N CYS A 156 5.95 -7.99 -10.80
CA CYS A 156 5.55 -8.47 -12.14
C CYS A 156 6.61 -8.12 -13.20
N ARG A 157 7.10 -6.90 -13.21
CA ARG A 157 8.15 -6.48 -14.18
C ARG A 157 9.45 -7.23 -13.99
N LEU A 158 9.86 -7.49 -12.75
CA LEU A 158 11.08 -8.25 -12.43
C LEU A 158 11.05 -9.66 -13.00
N ILE A 159 9.87 -10.27 -13.11
CA ILE A 159 9.70 -11.64 -13.64
C ILE A 159 9.22 -11.68 -15.09
N GLY A 160 9.15 -10.51 -15.75
CA GLY A 160 8.75 -10.39 -17.15
C GLY A 160 7.26 -10.54 -17.43
N VAL A 161 6.41 -10.23 -16.45
CA VAL A 161 4.95 -10.17 -16.57
C VAL A 161 4.50 -8.75 -16.91
N GLN A 162 3.63 -8.61 -17.92
CA GLN A 162 3.10 -7.35 -18.40
C GLN A 162 1.67 -7.09 -17.96
N ILE A 163 0.89 -8.15 -17.69
CA ILE A 163 -0.54 -8.07 -17.40
C ILE A 163 -0.82 -8.84 -16.11
N ASN A 164 -1.45 -8.20 -15.14
CA ASN A 164 -1.99 -8.89 -13.97
C ASN A 164 -3.52 -9.00 -14.08
N PHE A 165 -4.07 -10.20 -14.03
CA PHE A 165 -5.50 -10.47 -13.96
C PHE A 165 -6.04 -10.18 -12.56
N ALA A 166 -5.91 -8.94 -12.15
CA ALA A 166 -6.35 -8.31 -10.93
C ALA A 166 -6.56 -6.80 -11.15
N PRO A 167 -7.38 -6.14 -10.33
CA PRO A 167 -8.05 -6.64 -9.12
C PRO A 167 -9.34 -7.42 -9.39
N VAL A 168 -9.80 -8.14 -8.35
CA VAL A 168 -11.17 -8.67 -8.29
C VAL A 168 -12.10 -7.51 -7.94
N ALA A 169 -13.04 -7.20 -8.84
CA ALA A 169 -14.01 -6.12 -8.70
C ALA A 169 -15.40 -6.62 -8.24
N ASP A 170 -15.54 -7.94 -8.05
CA ASP A 170 -16.76 -8.56 -7.56
C ASP A 170 -17.07 -8.13 -6.12
N VAL A 171 -18.34 -7.87 -5.82
CA VAL A 171 -18.83 -7.45 -4.50
C VAL A 171 -19.32 -8.68 -3.73
N ASP A 172 -18.69 -9.03 -2.59
CA ASP A 172 -18.98 -10.23 -1.78
C ASP A 172 -20.22 -10.03 -0.90
N ASN A 173 -21.38 -10.02 -1.52
CA ASN A 173 -22.67 -9.82 -0.83
C ASN A 173 -23.53 -11.08 -0.68
N ASN A 174 -23.04 -12.24 -1.13
CA ASN A 174 -23.63 -13.53 -0.89
C ASN A 174 -22.71 -14.42 -0.04
N PRO A 175 -23.05 -14.69 1.24
CA PRO A 175 -22.20 -15.51 2.12
C PRO A 175 -22.02 -16.96 1.63
N ASN A 176 -22.90 -17.45 0.75
CA ASN A 176 -22.82 -18.79 0.15
C ASN A 176 -21.98 -18.84 -1.13
N ASN A 177 -21.42 -17.73 -1.55
CA ASN A 177 -20.59 -17.70 -2.76
C ASN A 177 -19.35 -18.59 -2.60
N PRO A 178 -19.17 -19.65 -3.44
CA PRO A 178 -18.06 -20.59 -3.28
C PRO A 178 -16.75 -20.10 -3.90
N VAL A 179 -16.77 -19.04 -4.71
CA VAL A 179 -15.65 -18.63 -5.58
C VAL A 179 -15.02 -17.33 -5.15
N ILE A 180 -15.79 -16.30 -4.90
CA ILE A 180 -15.31 -14.94 -4.65
C ILE A 180 -14.82 -14.80 -3.23
N ASN A 181 -15.67 -14.87 -2.23
CA ASN A 181 -15.32 -14.98 -0.83
C ASN A 181 -14.12 -14.01 -0.45
N PHE A 182 -13.01 -14.54 0.09
CA PHE A 182 -11.84 -13.75 0.52
C PHE A 182 -11.10 -13.03 -0.64
N ARG A 183 -11.46 -13.32 -1.89
CA ARG A 183 -10.89 -12.66 -3.07
C ARG A 183 -11.45 -11.25 -3.31
N SER A 184 -12.67 -10.95 -2.82
CA SER A 184 -13.27 -9.61 -2.89
C SER A 184 -12.71 -8.68 -1.81
N PHE A 185 -12.69 -7.37 -2.09
CA PHE A 185 -12.40 -6.34 -1.10
C PHE A 185 -13.55 -6.10 -0.10
N GLY A 186 -14.72 -6.70 -0.30
CA GLY A 186 -15.82 -6.60 0.63
C GLY A 186 -17.21 -6.63 0.01
N SER A 187 -18.22 -6.30 0.81
CA SER A 187 -19.63 -6.34 0.44
C SER A 187 -20.27 -4.98 0.13
N ASP A 188 -19.57 -3.88 0.37
CA ASP A 188 -20.02 -2.54 0.00
C ASP A 188 -19.46 -2.16 -1.37
N PRO A 189 -20.30 -1.94 -2.41
CA PRO A 189 -19.84 -1.68 -3.77
C PRO A 189 -19.02 -0.40 -3.91
N LYS A 190 -19.26 0.60 -3.06
CA LYS A 190 -18.50 1.86 -3.08
C LYS A 190 -17.10 1.65 -2.55
N ARG A 191 -16.97 0.98 -1.42
CA ARG A 191 -15.67 0.67 -0.83
C ARG A 191 -14.85 -0.28 -1.72
N VAL A 192 -15.49 -1.31 -2.29
CA VAL A 192 -14.87 -2.18 -3.29
C VAL A 192 -14.34 -1.35 -4.46
N ALA A 193 -15.14 -0.42 -4.98
CA ALA A 193 -14.75 0.43 -6.10
C ALA A 193 -13.56 1.35 -5.78
N GLU A 194 -13.50 1.91 -4.57
CA GLU A 194 -12.37 2.74 -4.10
C GLU A 194 -11.07 1.94 -4.05
N LYS A 195 -11.12 0.73 -3.46
CA LYS A 195 -9.97 -0.19 -3.41
C LYS A 195 -9.50 -0.61 -4.81
N VAL A 196 -10.45 -1.01 -5.65
CA VAL A 196 -10.19 -1.38 -7.05
C VAL A 196 -9.52 -0.24 -7.80
N ALA A 197 -10.04 0.98 -7.71
CA ALA A 197 -9.48 2.15 -8.39
C ALA A 197 -8.06 2.48 -7.91
N ALA A 198 -7.80 2.44 -6.62
CA ALA A 198 -6.47 2.68 -6.05
C ALA A 198 -5.45 1.62 -6.52
N TYR A 199 -5.81 0.35 -6.46
CA TYR A 199 -4.95 -0.75 -6.91
C TYR A 199 -4.68 -0.70 -8.42
N VAL A 200 -5.72 -0.42 -9.25
CA VAL A 200 -5.58 -0.22 -10.69
C VAL A 200 -4.55 0.86 -11.00
N LYS A 201 -4.67 2.02 -10.35
CA LYS A 201 -3.71 3.12 -10.52
C LYS A 201 -2.30 2.72 -10.12
N GLY A 202 -2.14 1.99 -9.02
CA GLY A 202 -0.84 1.46 -8.60
C GLY A 202 -0.18 0.58 -9.65
N LEU A 203 -0.93 -0.32 -10.31
CA LEU A 203 -0.43 -1.15 -11.39
C LEU A 203 -0.12 -0.35 -12.67
N GLU A 204 -1.11 0.41 -13.17
CA GLU A 204 -1.07 1.10 -14.45
C GLU A 204 0.00 2.21 -14.50
N ASP A 205 0.13 2.99 -13.43
CA ASP A 205 1.16 4.03 -13.31
C ASP A 205 2.57 3.46 -13.30
N ASN A 206 2.71 2.18 -12.92
CA ASN A 206 3.99 1.49 -12.84
C ASN A 206 4.21 0.48 -13.96
N GLY A 207 3.48 0.60 -15.09
CA GLY A 207 3.76 -0.09 -16.33
C GLY A 207 3.33 -1.56 -16.40
N VAL A 208 2.39 -1.98 -15.55
CA VAL A 208 1.72 -3.27 -15.62
C VAL A 208 0.23 -3.05 -15.82
N MET A 209 -0.33 -3.69 -16.85
CA MET A 209 -1.77 -3.58 -17.14
C MET A 209 -2.59 -4.34 -16.11
N ALA A 210 -3.54 -3.63 -15.51
CA ALA A 210 -4.56 -4.21 -14.66
C ALA A 210 -5.70 -4.78 -15.50
N VAL A 211 -6.28 -5.90 -15.08
CA VAL A 211 -7.49 -6.48 -15.68
C VAL A 211 -8.47 -6.82 -14.56
N CYS A 212 -9.48 -5.97 -14.36
CA CYS A 212 -10.50 -6.25 -13.35
C CYS A 212 -11.45 -7.36 -13.78
N LYS A 213 -11.95 -8.13 -12.80
CA LYS A 213 -12.73 -9.36 -13.00
C LYS A 213 -13.75 -9.57 -11.90
N HIS A 214 -14.83 -10.30 -12.17
CA HIS A 214 -15.27 -10.98 -13.38
C HIS A 214 -16.54 -10.29 -13.91
N PHE A 215 -16.42 -9.49 -14.95
CA PHE A 215 -17.57 -8.74 -15.50
C PHE A 215 -18.70 -9.67 -15.97
N PRO A 216 -20.00 -9.40 -15.67
CA PRO A 216 -20.57 -8.18 -15.07
C PRO A 216 -20.60 -8.19 -13.52
N GLY A 217 -20.01 -9.15 -12.82
CA GLY A 217 -19.92 -9.29 -11.38
C GLY A 217 -20.31 -10.69 -10.92
N HIS A 218 -19.41 -11.39 -10.21
CA HIS A 218 -19.58 -12.77 -9.76
C HIS A 218 -19.89 -12.89 -8.26
N GLY A 219 -20.07 -11.74 -7.58
CA GLY A 219 -20.12 -11.71 -6.12
C GLY A 219 -21.39 -12.29 -5.51
N ASP A 220 -22.55 -12.18 -6.21
CA ASP A 220 -23.83 -12.68 -5.74
C ASP A 220 -24.30 -13.91 -6.52
N THR A 221 -23.46 -14.96 -6.53
CA THR A 221 -23.77 -16.24 -7.16
C THR A 221 -23.53 -17.38 -6.19
N GLU A 222 -24.26 -18.49 -6.32
CA GLU A 222 -24.11 -19.69 -5.49
C GLU A 222 -23.47 -20.87 -6.25
N ILE A 223 -23.17 -20.68 -7.53
CA ILE A 223 -22.59 -21.69 -8.40
C ILE A 223 -21.19 -21.26 -8.80
N ASP A 224 -20.24 -22.18 -8.70
CA ASP A 224 -18.90 -21.99 -9.21
C ASP A 224 -18.87 -22.10 -10.73
N SER A 225 -18.45 -21.04 -11.43
CA SER A 225 -18.32 -20.98 -12.90
C SER A 225 -17.36 -22.02 -13.47
N HIS A 226 -16.46 -22.58 -12.66
CA HIS A 226 -15.65 -23.74 -13.04
C HIS A 226 -16.48 -25.01 -13.20
N ASN A 227 -17.65 -25.10 -12.58
CA ASN A 227 -18.48 -26.30 -12.55
C ASN A 227 -19.75 -26.19 -13.38
N ALA A 228 -20.39 -25.02 -13.44
CA ALA A 228 -21.61 -24.75 -14.22
C ALA A 228 -21.72 -23.25 -14.53
N LEU A 229 -22.77 -22.84 -15.26
CA LEU A 229 -23.05 -21.44 -15.56
C LEU A 229 -23.83 -20.80 -14.38
N PRO A 230 -23.26 -19.84 -13.65
CA PRO A 230 -23.97 -19.11 -12.61
C PRO A 230 -24.97 -18.11 -13.22
N GLU A 231 -26.07 -17.84 -12.50
CA GLU A 231 -27.11 -16.89 -12.90
C GLU A 231 -27.14 -15.69 -11.96
N LEU A 232 -27.33 -14.50 -12.54
CA LEU A 232 -27.56 -13.22 -11.87
C LEU A 232 -28.98 -12.75 -12.20
N ASN A 233 -29.97 -13.30 -11.50
CA ASN A 233 -31.39 -13.04 -11.73
C ASN A 233 -31.88 -11.75 -11.07
N PHE A 234 -31.16 -10.63 -11.36
CA PHE A 234 -31.45 -9.31 -10.83
C PHE A 234 -31.93 -8.38 -11.94
N ASP A 235 -32.69 -7.36 -11.54
CA ASP A 235 -33.04 -6.27 -12.45
C ASP A 235 -31.82 -5.36 -12.76
N ARG A 236 -31.97 -4.54 -13.77
CA ARG A 236 -30.92 -3.65 -14.21
C ARG A 236 -30.50 -2.64 -13.13
N ALA A 237 -31.43 -2.09 -12.37
CA ALA A 237 -31.12 -1.09 -11.34
C ALA A 237 -30.27 -1.67 -10.22
N ARG A 238 -30.55 -2.94 -9.84
CA ARG A 238 -29.72 -3.66 -8.87
C ARG A 238 -28.32 -3.91 -9.42
N LEU A 239 -28.17 -4.40 -10.65
CA LEU A 239 -26.87 -4.64 -11.27
C LEU A 239 -26.06 -3.35 -11.40
N ASP A 240 -26.67 -2.22 -11.78
CA ASP A 240 -26.00 -0.92 -11.89
C ASP A 240 -25.49 -0.40 -10.55
N SER A 241 -26.20 -0.67 -9.47
CA SER A 241 -25.89 -0.15 -8.13
C SER A 241 -24.85 -0.98 -7.38
N ILE A 242 -24.70 -2.24 -7.71
CA ILE A 242 -23.84 -3.19 -6.98
C ILE A 242 -22.82 -3.82 -7.91
N GLU A 243 -23.22 -4.70 -8.80
CA GLU A 243 -22.31 -5.54 -9.58
C GLU A 243 -21.46 -4.71 -10.57
N LEU A 244 -22.11 -3.81 -11.30
CA LEU A 244 -21.45 -2.98 -12.34
C LEU A 244 -20.72 -1.77 -11.75
N TYR A 245 -21.05 -1.35 -10.52
CA TYR A 245 -20.52 -0.12 -9.94
C TYR A 245 -18.97 -0.11 -9.81
N PRO A 246 -18.31 -1.16 -9.29
CA PRO A 246 -16.85 -1.21 -9.22
C PRO A 246 -16.18 -1.20 -10.60
N PHE A 247 -16.78 -1.87 -11.60
CA PHE A 247 -16.25 -1.85 -12.97
C PHE A 247 -16.33 -0.46 -13.59
N LYS A 248 -17.44 0.25 -13.38
CA LYS A 248 -17.57 1.65 -13.81
C LYS A 248 -16.47 2.52 -13.22
N LYS A 249 -16.19 2.37 -11.93
CA LYS A 249 -15.12 3.12 -11.26
C LYS A 249 -13.71 2.70 -11.72
N ALA A 250 -13.49 1.44 -12.05
CA ALA A 250 -12.26 0.98 -12.66
C ALA A 250 -12.03 1.61 -14.05
N VAL A 251 -13.09 1.71 -14.86
CA VAL A 251 -13.05 2.41 -16.17
C VAL A 251 -12.72 3.90 -15.96
N GLU A 252 -13.39 4.57 -15.02
CA GLU A 252 -13.10 5.97 -14.67
C GLU A 252 -11.65 6.17 -14.16
N ALA A 253 -11.04 5.15 -13.54
CA ALA A 253 -9.64 5.15 -13.13
C ALA A 253 -8.64 4.89 -14.27
N GLY A 254 -9.12 4.58 -15.49
CA GLY A 254 -8.29 4.39 -16.67
C GLY A 254 -7.74 2.99 -16.85
N ILE A 255 -8.44 1.96 -16.34
CA ILE A 255 -8.01 0.55 -16.43
C ILE A 255 -7.76 0.07 -17.85
N GLY A 256 -6.69 -0.70 -18.05
CA GLY A 256 -6.28 -1.26 -19.36
C GLY A 256 -7.09 -2.47 -19.81
N GLY A 257 -7.64 -3.28 -18.89
CA GLY A 257 -8.34 -4.52 -19.24
C GLY A 257 -9.55 -4.84 -18.36
N VAL A 258 -10.53 -5.54 -18.94
CA VAL A 258 -11.68 -6.12 -18.24
C VAL A 258 -11.82 -7.58 -18.65
N MET A 259 -11.90 -8.49 -17.68
CA MET A 259 -12.15 -9.91 -17.91
C MET A 259 -13.65 -10.18 -17.77
N VAL A 260 -14.24 -10.77 -18.83
CA VAL A 260 -15.66 -11.12 -18.87
C VAL A 260 -15.85 -12.56 -18.42
N GLY A 261 -16.55 -12.73 -17.30
CA GLY A 261 -16.83 -14.04 -16.70
C GLY A 261 -17.87 -14.86 -17.47
N HIS A 262 -17.94 -16.15 -17.15
CA HIS A 262 -18.98 -17.05 -17.68
C HIS A 262 -20.18 -17.00 -16.75
N LEU A 263 -20.98 -15.92 -16.85
CA LEU A 263 -22.13 -15.60 -16.03
C LEU A 263 -23.34 -15.31 -16.92
N HIS A 264 -24.52 -15.75 -16.53
CA HIS A 264 -25.77 -15.39 -17.20
C HIS A 264 -26.49 -14.31 -16.41
N ALA A 265 -26.64 -13.13 -17.00
CA ALA A 265 -27.36 -11.99 -16.45
C ALA A 265 -28.52 -11.61 -17.40
N PRO A 266 -29.71 -12.18 -17.25
CA PRO A 266 -30.82 -12.02 -18.22
C PRO A 266 -31.20 -10.56 -18.50
N SER A 267 -31.08 -9.67 -17.52
CA SER A 267 -31.37 -8.24 -17.69
C SER A 267 -30.33 -7.48 -18.52
N LEU A 268 -29.15 -8.07 -18.76
CA LEU A 268 -28.10 -7.48 -19.60
C LEU A 268 -28.05 -8.12 -20.99
N GLY A 269 -28.34 -9.42 -21.12
CA GLY A 269 -28.31 -10.16 -22.38
C GLY A 269 -28.49 -11.66 -22.18
N GLU A 270 -28.72 -12.37 -23.26
CA GLU A 270 -28.98 -13.81 -23.26
C GLU A 270 -27.66 -14.62 -23.24
N GLY A 271 -27.66 -15.72 -22.48
CA GLY A 271 -26.57 -16.69 -22.38
C GLY A 271 -25.36 -16.21 -21.59
N PRO A 272 -24.22 -16.91 -21.71
CA PRO A 272 -22.99 -16.53 -20.99
C PRO A 272 -22.47 -15.16 -21.43
N ALA A 273 -22.20 -14.27 -20.48
CA ALA A 273 -21.73 -12.91 -20.72
C ALA A 273 -20.51 -12.86 -21.65
N SER A 274 -19.57 -13.80 -21.49
CA SER A 274 -18.36 -13.87 -22.31
C SER A 274 -18.58 -14.12 -23.82
N ILE A 275 -19.78 -14.54 -24.22
CA ILE A 275 -20.17 -14.75 -25.62
C ILE A 275 -21.44 -13.96 -25.99
N SER A 276 -21.92 -13.04 -25.14
CA SER A 276 -23.09 -12.20 -25.37
C SER A 276 -22.67 -10.82 -25.88
N GLN A 277 -23.12 -10.48 -27.09
CA GLN A 277 -22.86 -9.18 -27.70
C GLN A 277 -23.53 -8.04 -26.94
N GLU A 278 -24.72 -8.27 -26.37
CA GLU A 278 -25.44 -7.28 -25.59
C GLU A 278 -24.66 -6.92 -24.33
N VAL A 279 -24.12 -7.93 -23.62
CA VAL A 279 -23.34 -7.70 -22.40
C VAL A 279 -22.06 -6.95 -22.69
N ILE A 280 -21.32 -7.34 -23.75
CA ILE A 280 -20.01 -6.75 -24.04
C ILE A 280 -20.15 -5.41 -24.79
N MET A 281 -20.83 -5.40 -25.94
CA MET A 281 -20.87 -4.20 -26.77
C MET A 281 -21.75 -3.12 -26.13
N ARG A 282 -23.00 -3.45 -25.78
CA ARG A 282 -23.92 -2.46 -25.24
C ARG A 282 -23.52 -2.03 -23.83
N THR A 283 -23.36 -3.00 -22.89
CA THR A 283 -23.17 -2.64 -21.48
C THR A 283 -21.72 -2.21 -21.20
N LEU A 284 -20.70 -3.01 -21.56
CA LEU A 284 -19.31 -2.70 -21.22
C LEU A 284 -18.74 -1.58 -22.10
N ILE A 285 -18.90 -1.68 -23.43
CA ILE A 285 -18.27 -0.75 -24.37
C ILE A 285 -19.06 0.55 -24.49
N ASP A 286 -20.36 0.49 -24.79
CA ASP A 286 -21.13 1.68 -25.09
C ASP A 286 -21.59 2.42 -23.83
N GLU A 287 -22.17 1.73 -22.83
CA GLU A 287 -22.74 2.36 -21.64
C GLU A 287 -21.64 2.71 -20.60
N LEU A 288 -20.75 1.77 -20.26
CA LEU A 288 -19.62 2.03 -19.36
C LEU A 288 -18.44 2.73 -20.06
N ARG A 289 -18.49 2.87 -21.40
CA ARG A 289 -17.46 3.54 -22.23
C ARG A 289 -16.07 2.96 -22.06
N PHE A 290 -15.97 1.63 -21.97
CA PHE A 290 -14.69 0.96 -21.84
C PHE A 290 -13.99 0.78 -23.19
N HIS A 291 -12.75 1.25 -23.30
CA HIS A 291 -11.94 1.19 -24.54
C HIS A 291 -10.67 0.34 -24.40
N GLY A 292 -10.42 -0.24 -23.22
CA GLY A 292 -9.31 -1.16 -22.98
C GLY A 292 -9.52 -2.55 -23.59
N LEU A 293 -8.62 -3.50 -23.30
CA LEU A 293 -8.72 -4.87 -23.78
C LEU A 293 -9.84 -5.64 -23.06
N VAL A 294 -10.76 -6.16 -23.84
CA VAL A 294 -11.79 -7.10 -23.35
C VAL A 294 -11.24 -8.52 -23.47
N VAL A 295 -11.09 -9.20 -22.35
CA VAL A 295 -10.52 -10.55 -22.26
C VAL A 295 -11.58 -11.51 -21.74
N THR A 296 -11.70 -12.72 -22.30
CA THR A 296 -12.59 -13.74 -21.71
C THR A 296 -12.00 -14.30 -20.43
N ASP A 297 -12.82 -14.78 -19.53
CA ASP A 297 -12.36 -15.79 -18.56
C ASP A 297 -11.93 -17.07 -19.29
N ALA A 298 -11.33 -18.03 -18.56
CA ALA A 298 -10.74 -19.21 -19.16
C ALA A 298 -11.78 -20.09 -19.87
N LEU A 299 -11.66 -20.21 -21.21
CA LEU A 299 -12.64 -20.94 -22.04
C LEU A 299 -12.61 -22.46 -21.87
N GLU A 300 -11.71 -23.00 -21.04
CA GLU A 300 -11.71 -24.41 -20.63
C GLU A 300 -12.72 -24.70 -19.50
N MET A 301 -13.26 -23.68 -18.84
CA MET A 301 -14.21 -23.81 -17.74
C MET A 301 -15.54 -24.41 -18.18
N LYS A 302 -16.26 -25.07 -17.25
CA LYS A 302 -17.55 -25.71 -17.57
C LYS A 302 -18.71 -24.72 -17.72
N GLY A 303 -18.62 -23.52 -17.15
CA GLY A 303 -19.62 -22.46 -17.30
C GLY A 303 -19.90 -22.06 -18.76
N ILE A 304 -18.96 -22.36 -19.67
CA ILE A 304 -19.12 -22.14 -21.11
C ILE A 304 -19.29 -23.47 -21.90
N ALA A 305 -19.39 -24.61 -21.20
CA ALA A 305 -19.55 -25.91 -21.86
C ALA A 305 -20.87 -26.01 -22.64
N GLY A 306 -20.87 -26.82 -23.71
CA GLY A 306 -22.04 -27.04 -24.53
C GLY A 306 -22.19 -26.06 -25.73
N HIS A 307 -21.30 -25.09 -25.83
CA HIS A 307 -21.25 -24.18 -26.98
C HIS A 307 -20.13 -24.60 -27.95
N ASP A 308 -20.47 -24.69 -29.24
CA ASP A 308 -19.47 -24.91 -30.27
C ASP A 308 -18.84 -23.58 -30.71
N ASP A 309 -17.62 -23.64 -31.30
CA ASP A 309 -16.87 -22.48 -31.80
C ASP A 309 -16.74 -21.33 -30.76
N VAL A 310 -16.49 -21.67 -29.48
CA VAL A 310 -16.55 -20.73 -28.35
C VAL A 310 -15.64 -19.52 -28.56
N CYS A 311 -14.41 -19.74 -29.03
CA CYS A 311 -13.49 -18.63 -29.28
C CYS A 311 -13.98 -17.71 -30.40
N ALA A 312 -14.54 -18.25 -31.49
CA ALA A 312 -15.13 -17.45 -32.57
C ALA A 312 -16.33 -16.65 -32.05
N ARG A 313 -17.22 -17.26 -31.26
CA ARG A 313 -18.36 -16.56 -30.63
C ARG A 313 -17.90 -15.44 -29.69
N ALA A 314 -16.89 -15.67 -28.88
CA ALA A 314 -16.33 -14.67 -27.97
C ALA A 314 -15.76 -13.45 -28.73
N LEU A 315 -15.01 -13.69 -29.82
CA LEU A 315 -14.50 -12.62 -30.67
C LEU A 315 -15.61 -11.84 -31.38
N ILE A 316 -16.66 -12.53 -31.85
CA ILE A 316 -17.85 -11.91 -32.46
C ILE A 316 -18.61 -11.08 -31.43
N ALA A 317 -18.73 -11.57 -30.18
CA ALA A 317 -19.42 -10.87 -29.10
C ALA A 317 -18.72 -9.56 -28.67
N GLY A 318 -17.45 -9.36 -29.02
CA GLY A 318 -16.75 -8.12 -28.71
C GLY A 318 -15.42 -8.30 -27.97
N ASN A 319 -15.11 -9.49 -27.43
CA ASN A 319 -13.81 -9.69 -26.79
C ASN A 319 -12.65 -9.43 -27.78
N ASP A 320 -11.58 -8.84 -27.29
CA ASP A 320 -10.36 -8.61 -28.06
C ASP A 320 -9.40 -9.80 -27.95
N VAL A 321 -9.40 -10.47 -26.81
CA VAL A 321 -8.49 -11.58 -26.48
C VAL A 321 -9.27 -12.72 -25.84
N VAL A 322 -8.94 -13.96 -26.24
CA VAL A 322 -9.51 -15.18 -25.68
C VAL A 322 -8.46 -15.94 -24.86
N LEU A 323 -8.85 -16.33 -23.65
CA LEU A 323 -7.96 -16.95 -22.66
C LEU A 323 -8.18 -18.46 -22.57
N SER A 324 -7.11 -19.24 -22.48
CA SER A 324 -7.12 -20.68 -22.16
C SER A 324 -8.10 -21.49 -23.03
N PRO A 325 -7.93 -21.54 -24.34
CA PRO A 325 -8.76 -22.38 -25.20
C PRO A 325 -8.53 -23.87 -24.91
N ARG A 326 -9.60 -24.68 -24.88
CA ARG A 326 -9.48 -26.14 -24.62
C ARG A 326 -8.57 -26.86 -25.63
N ASN A 327 -8.65 -26.48 -26.89
CA ASN A 327 -7.80 -27.00 -27.96
C ASN A 327 -7.46 -25.88 -28.93
N LEU A 328 -6.29 -25.31 -28.78
CA LEU A 328 -5.86 -24.12 -29.54
C LEU A 328 -6.01 -24.31 -31.06
N LYS A 329 -5.59 -25.48 -31.61
CA LYS A 329 -5.70 -25.74 -33.05
C LYS A 329 -7.16 -25.70 -33.52
N LYS A 330 -8.04 -26.46 -32.82
CA LYS A 330 -9.48 -26.52 -33.17
C LYS A 330 -10.12 -25.14 -33.11
N GLU A 331 -9.79 -24.37 -32.08
CA GLU A 331 -10.37 -23.03 -31.87
C GLU A 331 -9.87 -22.00 -32.90
N ILE A 332 -8.59 -22.02 -33.26
CA ILE A 332 -8.08 -21.16 -34.35
C ILE A 332 -8.73 -21.57 -35.69
N ASP A 333 -8.84 -22.87 -35.95
CA ASP A 333 -9.54 -23.36 -37.17
C ASP A 333 -11.02 -22.97 -37.16
N GLY A 334 -11.66 -22.91 -36.00
CA GLY A 334 -13.04 -22.42 -35.79
C GLY A 334 -13.18 -20.93 -36.17
N VAL A 335 -12.24 -20.07 -35.71
CA VAL A 335 -12.20 -18.65 -36.09
C VAL A 335 -11.97 -18.48 -37.57
N MET A 336 -11.04 -19.23 -38.19
CA MET A 336 -10.82 -19.21 -39.63
C MET A 336 -12.05 -19.67 -40.41
N SER A 337 -12.82 -20.65 -39.87
CA SER A 337 -14.10 -21.06 -40.46
C SER A 337 -15.17 -19.96 -40.35
N ALA A 338 -15.23 -19.24 -39.23
CA ALA A 338 -16.14 -18.11 -39.05
C ALA A 338 -15.87 -16.98 -40.05
N LEU A 339 -14.57 -16.69 -40.31
CA LEU A 339 -14.17 -15.75 -41.36
C LEU A 339 -14.64 -16.19 -42.75
N LYS A 340 -14.38 -17.45 -43.11
CA LYS A 340 -14.83 -17.99 -44.41
C LYS A 340 -16.35 -17.96 -44.60
N LYS A 341 -17.10 -18.08 -43.51
CA LYS A 341 -18.59 -18.04 -43.50
C LYS A 341 -19.14 -16.62 -43.39
N GLY A 342 -18.30 -15.59 -43.32
CA GLY A 342 -18.71 -14.19 -43.18
C GLY A 342 -19.34 -13.83 -41.81
N ARG A 343 -19.21 -14.69 -40.79
CA ARG A 343 -19.67 -14.39 -39.41
C ARG A 343 -18.75 -13.42 -38.69
N LEU A 344 -17.49 -13.31 -39.14
CA LEU A 344 -16.47 -12.42 -38.66
C LEU A 344 -15.73 -11.88 -39.89
N SER A 345 -15.32 -10.63 -39.91
CA SER A 345 -14.59 -10.03 -41.03
C SER A 345 -13.09 -9.98 -40.79
N GLU A 346 -12.29 -9.95 -41.84
CA GLU A 346 -10.84 -9.70 -41.73
C GLU A 346 -10.57 -8.32 -41.11
N THR A 347 -11.41 -7.32 -41.41
CA THR A 347 -11.34 -5.99 -40.79
C THR A 347 -11.50 -6.03 -39.26
N ASP A 348 -12.38 -6.89 -38.75
CA ASP A 348 -12.54 -7.07 -37.30
C ASP A 348 -11.28 -7.68 -36.67
N ILE A 349 -10.70 -8.68 -37.31
CA ILE A 349 -9.43 -9.28 -36.87
C ILE A 349 -8.32 -8.25 -36.89
N ASP A 350 -8.20 -7.47 -37.99
CA ASP A 350 -7.17 -6.43 -38.09
C ASP A 350 -7.35 -5.36 -37.00
N ARG A 351 -8.55 -4.89 -36.77
CA ARG A 351 -8.86 -3.93 -35.72
C ARG A 351 -8.47 -4.46 -34.31
N LYS A 352 -8.87 -5.70 -33.98
CA LYS A 352 -8.53 -6.33 -32.71
C LYS A 352 -7.02 -6.59 -32.58
N CYS A 353 -6.37 -7.08 -33.62
CA CYS A 353 -4.94 -7.32 -33.65
C CYS A 353 -4.15 -6.00 -33.46
N ARG A 354 -4.53 -4.93 -34.16
CA ARG A 354 -3.94 -3.60 -33.97
C ARG A 354 -4.08 -3.12 -32.53
N LYS A 355 -5.23 -3.30 -31.90
CA LYS A 355 -5.46 -2.95 -30.51
C LYS A 355 -4.54 -3.73 -29.58
N VAL A 356 -4.42 -5.04 -29.75
CA VAL A 356 -3.49 -5.90 -28.97
C VAL A 356 -2.04 -5.44 -29.14
N LEU A 357 -1.62 -5.14 -30.38
CA LEU A 357 -0.27 -4.65 -30.66
C LEU A 357 0.00 -3.27 -30.04
N SER A 358 -0.99 -2.37 -30.03
CA SER A 358 -0.86 -1.07 -29.36
C SER A 358 -0.62 -1.23 -27.86
N PHE A 359 -1.34 -2.15 -27.19
CA PHE A 359 -1.07 -2.49 -25.79
C PHE A 359 0.30 -3.14 -25.61
N LYS A 360 0.74 -4.03 -26.51
CA LYS A 360 2.10 -4.58 -26.46
C LYS A 360 3.16 -3.48 -26.52
N TYR A 361 2.96 -2.48 -27.37
CA TYR A 361 3.85 -1.33 -27.46
C TYR A 361 3.82 -0.50 -26.17
N ALA A 362 2.64 -0.20 -25.63
CA ALA A 362 2.47 0.55 -24.39
C ALA A 362 3.13 -0.15 -23.19
N LEU A 363 3.12 -1.48 -23.17
CA LEU A 363 3.75 -2.33 -22.17
C LEU A 363 5.27 -2.55 -22.38
N GLY A 364 5.87 -1.83 -23.35
CA GLY A 364 7.31 -1.85 -23.61
C GLY A 364 7.82 -3.07 -24.37
N LEU A 365 6.93 -3.92 -24.89
CA LEU A 365 7.31 -5.16 -25.59
C LEU A 365 8.02 -4.90 -26.92
N SER A 366 7.91 -3.70 -27.49
CA SER A 366 8.68 -3.31 -28.68
C SER A 366 10.20 -3.29 -28.45
N SER A 367 10.62 -3.17 -27.20
CA SER A 367 12.02 -3.15 -26.76
C SER A 367 12.28 -4.16 -25.64
N TRP A 368 11.58 -5.32 -25.68
CA TRP A 368 11.70 -6.36 -24.68
C TRP A 368 13.16 -6.80 -24.47
N LYS A 369 13.52 -7.01 -23.22
CA LYS A 369 14.83 -7.51 -22.80
C LYS A 369 14.66 -8.82 -22.03
N LYS A 370 15.64 -9.71 -22.19
CA LYS A 370 15.69 -10.96 -21.43
C LYS A 370 15.67 -10.68 -19.93
N VAL A 371 14.82 -11.41 -19.23
CA VAL A 371 14.74 -11.33 -17.77
C VAL A 371 15.96 -12.00 -17.14
N GLU A 372 16.61 -11.33 -16.19
CA GLU A 372 17.73 -11.85 -15.44
C GLU A 372 17.25 -12.94 -14.46
N GLU A 373 17.96 -14.07 -14.40
CA GLU A 373 17.61 -15.20 -13.54
C GLU A 373 18.37 -15.18 -12.21
N GLU A 374 19.54 -14.52 -12.17
CA GLU A 374 20.40 -14.46 -10.99
C GLU A 374 19.95 -13.35 -10.01
N GLY A 375 20.01 -13.66 -8.73
CA GLY A 375 19.63 -12.73 -7.66
C GLY A 375 18.16 -12.29 -7.70
N LEU A 376 17.28 -13.06 -8.37
CA LEU A 376 15.88 -12.65 -8.56
C LEU A 376 15.10 -12.74 -7.25
N ALA A 377 15.34 -13.75 -6.42
CA ALA A 377 14.66 -13.89 -5.14
C ALA A 377 15.01 -12.74 -4.18
N GLU A 378 16.28 -12.35 -4.16
CA GLU A 378 16.79 -11.24 -3.36
C GLU A 378 16.23 -9.88 -3.86
N LYS A 379 16.10 -9.70 -5.18
CA LYS A 379 15.49 -8.50 -5.78
C LYS A 379 13.98 -8.40 -5.50
N LEU A 380 13.31 -9.52 -5.27
CA LEU A 380 11.88 -9.53 -4.92
C LEU A 380 11.64 -9.09 -3.48
N VAL A 381 12.47 -9.52 -2.53
CA VAL A 381 12.32 -9.22 -1.11
C VAL A 381 13.18 -8.01 -0.75
N THR A 382 12.56 -6.85 -0.61
CA THR A 382 13.22 -5.59 -0.25
C THR A 382 12.73 -5.08 1.11
N PRO A 383 13.49 -4.22 1.79
CA PRO A 383 13.02 -3.59 3.03
C PRO A 383 11.69 -2.84 2.85
N GLU A 384 11.49 -2.18 1.70
CA GLU A 384 10.28 -1.44 1.37
C GLU A 384 9.07 -2.38 1.25
N LEU A 385 9.24 -3.55 0.62
CA LEU A 385 8.21 -4.58 0.58
C LEU A 385 7.81 -5.03 1.99
N LEU A 386 8.80 -5.34 2.84
CA LEU A 386 8.54 -5.79 4.20
C LEU A 386 7.85 -4.72 5.02
N SER A 387 8.24 -3.44 4.88
CA SER A 387 7.56 -2.31 5.50
C SER A 387 6.11 -2.20 5.02
N LEU A 388 5.89 -2.27 3.71
CA LEU A 388 4.53 -2.19 3.13
C LEU A 388 3.63 -3.33 3.62
N GLN A 389 4.13 -4.57 3.67
CA GLN A 389 3.38 -5.70 4.22
C GLN A 389 2.97 -5.46 5.68
N GLN A 390 3.87 -4.89 6.48
CA GLN A 390 3.57 -4.52 7.85
C GLN A 390 2.54 -3.40 7.94
N GLU A 391 2.67 -2.35 7.14
CA GLU A 391 1.73 -1.23 7.12
C GLU A 391 0.33 -1.66 6.69
N LEU A 392 0.21 -2.49 5.66
CA LEU A 392 -1.08 -3.05 5.22
C LEU A 392 -1.74 -3.88 6.32
N SER A 393 -0.96 -4.74 6.98
CA SER A 393 -1.49 -5.59 8.05
C SER A 393 -1.92 -4.78 9.28
N LYS A 394 -1.14 -3.76 9.66
CA LYS A 394 -1.47 -2.86 10.78
C LYS A 394 -2.73 -2.03 10.48
N ALA A 395 -2.82 -1.46 9.27
CA ALA A 395 -3.96 -0.65 8.84
C ALA A 395 -5.26 -1.45 8.73
N ALA A 396 -5.19 -2.77 8.59
CA ALA A 396 -6.36 -3.65 8.55
C ALA A 396 -6.89 -4.00 9.96
N VAL A 397 -6.10 -3.82 11.03
CA VAL A 397 -6.54 -4.15 12.40
C VAL A 397 -7.82 -3.40 12.74
N THR A 398 -8.85 -4.16 13.16
CA THR A 398 -10.20 -3.64 13.36
C THR A 398 -10.66 -3.88 14.80
N VAL A 399 -10.93 -2.81 15.53
CA VAL A 399 -11.56 -2.88 16.86
C VAL A 399 -13.07 -2.78 16.67
N LEU A 400 -13.78 -3.90 16.84
CA LEU A 400 -15.22 -3.98 16.57
C LEU A 400 -16.07 -3.48 17.73
N LYS A 401 -15.57 -3.66 18.94
CA LYS A 401 -16.28 -3.34 20.18
C LYS A 401 -15.27 -3.07 21.29
N ASP A 402 -15.55 -2.08 22.13
CA ASP A 402 -14.81 -1.81 23.36
C ASP A 402 -15.73 -1.13 24.39
N SER A 403 -16.65 -1.89 25.00
CA SER A 403 -17.67 -1.38 25.93
C SER A 403 -17.17 -1.16 27.37
N SER A 404 -16.01 -1.72 27.71
CA SER A 404 -15.41 -1.62 29.05
C SER A 404 -14.08 -0.86 29.04
N SER A 405 -13.78 -0.16 27.95
CA SER A 405 -12.53 0.61 27.78
C SER A 405 -11.29 -0.21 28.13
N LEU A 406 -11.19 -1.42 27.55
CA LEU A 406 -10.00 -2.26 27.68
C LEU A 406 -8.89 -1.86 26.69
N VAL A 407 -9.21 -1.01 25.72
CA VAL A 407 -8.26 -0.47 24.76
C VAL A 407 -8.27 1.06 24.86
N PRO A 408 -7.22 1.62 25.47
CA PRO A 408 -6.09 0.98 26.14
C PRO A 408 -6.43 0.44 27.53
N LEU A 409 -5.57 -0.45 28.03
CA LEU A 409 -5.73 -1.01 29.40
C LEU A 409 -5.45 0.04 30.46
N ASP A 410 -6.27 0.04 31.50
CA ASP A 410 -5.88 0.69 32.75
C ASP A 410 -4.82 -0.18 33.43
N LEU A 411 -3.57 0.25 33.43
CA LEU A 411 -2.42 -0.49 33.94
C LEU A 411 -2.38 -0.51 35.48
N SER A 412 -3.17 0.33 36.17
CA SER A 412 -3.32 0.31 37.64
C SER A 412 -4.13 -0.89 38.12
N VAL A 413 -4.93 -1.51 37.24
CA VAL A 413 -5.75 -2.68 37.60
C VAL A 413 -4.93 -3.95 37.53
N SER A 414 -4.66 -4.54 38.68
CA SER A 414 -3.99 -5.85 38.80
C SER A 414 -4.90 -7.02 38.36
N GLY A 415 -4.32 -8.22 38.21
CA GLY A 415 -5.09 -9.43 37.94
C GLY A 415 -5.54 -9.59 36.51
N THR A 416 -4.77 -9.07 35.53
CA THR A 416 -4.93 -9.34 34.12
C THR A 416 -4.30 -10.67 33.73
N VAL A 417 -5.01 -11.51 32.99
CA VAL A 417 -4.49 -12.78 32.49
C VAL A 417 -4.75 -12.89 30.98
N LEU A 418 -3.74 -13.28 30.25
CA LEU A 418 -3.86 -13.72 28.85
C LEU A 418 -4.24 -15.20 28.83
N LEU A 419 -5.32 -15.55 28.19
CA LEU A 419 -5.72 -16.91 27.85
C LEU A 419 -5.46 -17.14 26.35
N SER A 420 -4.50 -17.99 26.02
CA SER A 420 -4.25 -18.35 24.62
C SER A 420 -5.03 -19.60 24.20
N VAL A 421 -5.77 -19.49 23.11
CA VAL A 421 -6.44 -20.57 22.37
C VAL A 421 -5.67 -20.78 21.08
N SER A 422 -4.71 -21.66 21.10
CA SER A 422 -3.76 -21.90 20.01
C SER A 422 -3.31 -23.36 19.97
N PRO A 423 -2.84 -23.87 18.82
CA PRO A 423 -2.27 -25.21 18.74
C PRO A 423 -1.03 -25.41 19.63
N SER A 424 -0.27 -24.34 19.89
CA SER A 424 0.92 -24.38 20.76
C SER A 424 1.08 -23.07 21.54
N LEU A 425 1.80 -23.16 22.67
CA LEU A 425 2.16 -22.00 23.50
C LEU A 425 2.98 -20.96 22.71
N SER A 426 3.84 -21.41 21.81
CA SER A 426 4.75 -20.52 21.09
C SER A 426 4.03 -19.52 20.17
N GLU A 427 2.82 -19.83 19.73
CA GLU A 427 2.07 -18.96 18.81
C GLU A 427 1.62 -17.65 19.46
N ALA A 428 1.13 -17.69 20.69
CA ALA A 428 0.72 -16.48 21.43
C ALA A 428 1.87 -15.76 22.13
N TYR A 429 3.10 -16.29 22.05
CA TYR A 429 4.25 -15.72 22.76
C TYR A 429 4.58 -14.27 22.35
N PRO A 430 4.55 -13.86 21.08
CA PRO A 430 4.87 -12.49 20.72
C PRO A 430 3.91 -11.46 21.31
N PHE A 431 2.61 -11.78 21.39
CA PHE A 431 1.60 -10.94 22.03
C PHE A 431 1.81 -10.86 23.55
N TYR A 432 1.97 -12.00 24.20
CA TYR A 432 2.26 -12.07 25.63
C TYR A 432 3.54 -11.31 26.01
N HIS A 433 4.61 -11.54 25.26
CA HIS A 433 5.91 -10.93 25.53
C HIS A 433 5.86 -9.41 25.46
N GLN A 434 5.17 -8.86 24.44
CA GLN A 434 5.00 -7.41 24.28
C GLN A 434 4.24 -6.81 25.48
N LEU A 435 3.13 -7.41 25.88
CA LEU A 435 2.38 -6.96 27.07
C LEU A 435 3.21 -7.03 28.34
N LYS A 436 3.91 -8.15 28.58
CA LYS A 436 4.68 -8.39 29.79
C LYS A 436 5.85 -7.43 30.00
N GLN A 437 6.38 -6.84 28.95
CA GLN A 437 7.44 -5.84 29.05
C GLN A 437 6.98 -4.57 29.80
N THR A 438 5.68 -4.28 29.73
CA THR A 438 5.13 -3.02 30.24
C THR A 438 4.38 -3.20 31.56
N PHE A 439 3.68 -4.35 31.75
CA PHE A 439 2.94 -4.57 33.00
C PHE A 439 2.83 -6.07 33.37
N PRO A 440 2.56 -6.41 34.65
CA PRO A 440 2.43 -7.80 35.03
C PRO A 440 1.15 -8.42 34.48
N VAL A 441 1.31 -9.33 33.49
CA VAL A 441 0.23 -10.13 32.95
C VAL A 441 0.50 -11.61 33.17
N GLY A 442 -0.52 -12.33 33.71
CA GLY A 442 -0.48 -13.78 33.81
C GLY A 442 -0.71 -14.43 32.43
N TRP A 443 -0.24 -15.65 32.25
CA TRP A 443 -0.48 -16.38 30.99
C TRP A 443 -0.95 -17.80 31.27
N LEU A 444 -2.08 -18.16 30.65
CA LEU A 444 -2.63 -19.50 30.63
C LEU A 444 -2.86 -19.95 29.19
N HIS A 445 -2.64 -21.23 28.95
CA HIS A 445 -2.97 -21.86 27.67
C HIS A 445 -4.22 -22.71 27.84
N ALA A 446 -5.21 -22.53 26.98
CA ALA A 446 -6.42 -23.34 27.00
C ALA A 446 -6.16 -24.69 26.34
N ASN A 447 -6.36 -25.76 27.11
CA ASN A 447 -6.38 -27.12 26.60
C ASN A 447 -7.81 -27.67 26.76
N VAL A 448 -8.37 -28.23 25.70
CA VAL A 448 -9.73 -28.82 25.70
C VAL A 448 -9.91 -29.85 26.79
N ASP A 449 -8.87 -30.65 27.07
CA ASP A 449 -8.93 -31.70 28.09
C ASP A 449 -8.89 -31.20 29.55
N SER A 450 -8.67 -29.88 29.76
CA SER A 450 -8.46 -29.31 31.10
C SER A 450 -9.18 -27.98 31.33
N LEU A 451 -10.32 -27.76 30.67
CA LEU A 451 -11.06 -26.49 30.73
C LEU A 451 -11.50 -26.14 32.17
N ASP A 452 -11.91 -27.10 32.99
CA ASP A 452 -12.30 -26.87 34.39
C ASP A 452 -11.12 -26.34 35.23
N ALA A 453 -9.91 -26.85 34.99
CA ALA A 453 -8.70 -26.37 35.64
C ALA A 453 -8.35 -24.95 35.21
N VAL A 454 -8.52 -24.64 33.91
CA VAL A 454 -8.34 -23.27 33.37
C VAL A 454 -9.34 -22.32 34.00
N GLU A 455 -10.63 -22.68 34.05
CA GLU A 455 -11.68 -21.91 34.69
C GLU A 455 -11.34 -21.60 36.14
N THR A 456 -10.93 -22.63 36.90
CA THR A 456 -10.57 -22.47 38.30
C THR A 456 -9.45 -21.47 38.50
N ARG A 457 -8.42 -21.49 37.67
CA ARG A 457 -7.31 -20.53 37.70
C ARG A 457 -7.73 -19.10 37.31
N LEU A 458 -8.74 -18.95 36.44
CA LEU A 458 -9.25 -17.66 36.01
C LEU A 458 -10.27 -17.04 36.99
N ARG A 459 -10.83 -17.77 37.95
CA ARG A 459 -11.79 -17.24 38.95
C ARG A 459 -11.29 -16.01 39.69
N PRO A 460 -10.04 -15.94 40.22
CA PRO A 460 -9.57 -14.80 40.98
C PRO A 460 -9.14 -13.61 40.09
N THR A 461 -9.12 -13.75 38.75
CA THR A 461 -8.66 -12.71 37.85
C THR A 461 -9.72 -11.63 37.68
N GLN A 462 -9.30 -10.36 37.50
CA GLN A 462 -10.23 -9.24 37.33
C GLN A 462 -10.65 -9.05 35.88
N ARG A 463 -9.76 -9.34 34.92
CA ARG A 463 -10.00 -9.23 33.45
C ARG A 463 -9.21 -10.29 32.71
N VAL A 464 -9.73 -10.68 31.55
CA VAL A 464 -9.12 -11.72 30.70
C VAL A 464 -8.96 -11.20 29.29
N LEU A 465 -7.74 -11.36 28.73
CA LEU A 465 -7.45 -11.16 27.32
C LEU A 465 -7.41 -12.55 26.67
N VAL A 466 -8.25 -12.79 25.68
CA VAL A 466 -8.34 -14.09 24.98
C VAL A 466 -7.74 -13.96 23.60
N ALA A 467 -6.62 -14.61 23.34
CA ALA A 467 -5.96 -14.64 22.04
C ALA A 467 -6.33 -15.91 21.27
N LEU A 468 -7.06 -15.74 20.18
CA LEU A 468 -7.51 -16.83 19.30
C LEU A 468 -6.58 -16.97 18.10
N HIS A 469 -5.79 -18.06 18.05
CA HIS A 469 -4.88 -18.39 16.95
C HIS A 469 -5.33 -19.65 16.16
N SER A 470 -6.45 -20.26 16.57
CA SER A 470 -6.99 -21.47 15.94
C SER A 470 -8.40 -21.21 15.44
N ASP A 471 -8.75 -21.76 14.27
CA ASP A 471 -10.11 -21.77 13.74
C ASP A 471 -11.04 -22.78 14.45
N LYS A 472 -10.49 -23.65 15.32
CA LYS A 472 -11.21 -24.61 16.15
C LYS A 472 -11.56 -24.00 17.50
N VAL A 473 -12.48 -23.05 17.51
CA VAL A 473 -12.84 -22.27 18.71
C VAL A 473 -14.08 -22.83 19.43
N GLU A 474 -14.90 -23.61 18.76
CA GLU A 474 -16.17 -24.14 19.29
C GLU A 474 -16.03 -24.92 20.61
N PRO A 475 -14.99 -25.76 20.81
CA PRO A 475 -14.81 -26.49 22.08
C PRO A 475 -14.62 -25.59 23.31
N TYR A 476 -14.17 -24.35 23.07
CA TYR A 476 -13.91 -23.38 24.15
C TYR A 476 -15.10 -22.44 24.40
N ALA A 477 -16.14 -22.47 23.55
CA ALA A 477 -17.23 -21.50 23.56
C ALA A 477 -17.91 -21.37 24.93
N ALA A 478 -18.25 -22.50 25.58
CA ALA A 478 -18.93 -22.48 26.88
C ALA A 478 -18.10 -21.83 27.98
N LEU A 479 -16.80 -22.12 28.04
CA LEU A 479 -15.88 -21.48 28.99
C LEU A 479 -15.75 -19.98 28.73
N LEU A 480 -15.53 -19.61 27.47
CA LEU A 480 -15.34 -18.20 27.06
C LEU A 480 -16.60 -17.37 27.28
N GLU A 481 -17.79 -17.92 26.98
CA GLU A 481 -19.07 -17.26 27.24
C GLU A 481 -19.27 -17.00 28.74
N LYS A 482 -19.00 -18.01 29.58
CA LYS A 482 -19.08 -17.85 31.04
C LYS A 482 -18.16 -16.76 31.52
N LEU A 483 -16.91 -16.76 31.08
CA LEU A 483 -15.92 -15.74 31.45
C LEU A 483 -16.34 -14.33 31.00
N ALA A 484 -16.91 -14.23 29.79
CA ALA A 484 -17.35 -12.94 29.24
C ALA A 484 -18.57 -12.36 29.98
N LYS A 485 -19.41 -13.22 30.57
CA LYS A 485 -20.54 -12.81 31.44
C LYS A 485 -20.08 -12.39 32.83
N ASP A 486 -19.03 -13.02 33.36
CA ASP A 486 -18.59 -12.84 34.74
C ASP A 486 -17.63 -11.64 34.91
N LYS A 487 -16.86 -11.27 33.89
CA LYS A 487 -15.84 -10.23 34.00
C LYS A 487 -15.51 -9.58 32.61
N PRO A 488 -14.85 -8.39 32.60
CA PRO A 488 -14.36 -7.79 31.39
C PRO A 488 -13.44 -8.75 30.62
N LEU A 489 -13.82 -9.04 29.37
CA LEU A 489 -13.10 -9.96 28.49
C LEU A 489 -12.85 -9.29 27.14
N ALA A 490 -11.57 -9.23 26.74
CA ALA A 490 -11.19 -8.86 25.39
C ALA A 490 -10.97 -10.12 24.55
N LEU A 491 -11.67 -10.22 23.45
CA LEU A 491 -11.55 -11.30 22.46
C LEU A 491 -10.72 -10.80 21.27
N ILE A 492 -9.54 -11.36 21.07
CA ILE A 492 -8.59 -10.99 20.01
C ILE A 492 -8.49 -12.15 19.01
N CYS A 493 -8.91 -11.92 17.77
CA CYS A 493 -8.90 -12.91 16.70
C CYS A 493 -7.69 -12.65 15.77
N PHE A 494 -6.70 -13.52 15.80
CA PHE A 494 -5.52 -13.47 14.93
C PHE A 494 -5.71 -14.21 13.60
N GLY A 495 -6.81 -14.94 13.42
CA GLY A 495 -7.16 -15.67 12.22
C GLY A 495 -8.22 -14.99 11.35
N ASP A 496 -8.94 -15.81 10.58
CA ASP A 496 -10.05 -15.34 9.72
C ASP A 496 -11.19 -14.75 10.57
N MET A 497 -11.74 -13.62 10.14
CA MET A 497 -12.82 -12.92 10.84
C MET A 497 -14.08 -13.79 11.01
N LYS A 498 -14.36 -14.71 10.08
CA LYS A 498 -15.52 -15.63 10.17
C LYS A 498 -15.41 -16.62 11.33
N MET A 499 -14.24 -16.75 11.95
CA MET A 499 -14.08 -17.53 13.19
C MET A 499 -15.02 -17.04 14.29
N LEU A 500 -15.31 -15.75 14.36
CA LEU A 500 -16.22 -15.17 15.34
C LEU A 500 -17.68 -15.65 15.18
N GLU A 501 -18.09 -16.00 13.97
CA GLU A 501 -19.44 -16.54 13.70
C GLU A 501 -19.67 -17.92 14.32
N LYS A 502 -18.60 -18.65 14.66
CA LYS A 502 -18.67 -19.97 15.31
C LYS A 502 -18.94 -19.86 16.82
N ILE A 503 -18.71 -18.68 17.43
CA ILE A 503 -18.86 -18.44 18.86
C ILE A 503 -19.69 -17.17 19.13
N PRO A 504 -20.89 -17.02 18.57
CA PRO A 504 -21.64 -15.76 18.58
C PRO A 504 -21.98 -15.26 19.98
N GLU A 505 -22.29 -16.13 20.92
CA GLU A 505 -22.62 -15.74 22.30
C GLU A 505 -21.39 -15.19 23.04
N VAL A 506 -20.21 -15.75 22.81
CA VAL A 506 -18.96 -15.19 23.35
C VAL A 506 -18.75 -13.75 22.84
N VAL A 507 -18.91 -13.52 21.52
CA VAL A 507 -18.75 -12.21 20.88
C VAL A 507 -19.75 -11.19 21.45
N ARG A 508 -21.03 -11.59 21.65
CA ARG A 508 -22.06 -10.71 22.24
C ARG A 508 -21.74 -10.28 23.65
N HIS A 509 -21.20 -11.18 24.49
CA HIS A 509 -20.89 -10.91 25.87
C HIS A 509 -19.49 -10.32 26.09
N ALA A 510 -18.55 -10.53 25.18
CA ALA A 510 -17.21 -9.93 25.26
C ALA A 510 -17.30 -8.40 25.36
N SER A 511 -16.48 -7.81 26.23
CA SER A 511 -16.40 -6.36 26.40
C SER A 511 -15.68 -5.69 25.23
N THR A 512 -14.65 -6.35 24.73
CA THR A 512 -13.82 -5.87 23.62
C THR A 512 -13.66 -6.97 22.60
N VAL A 513 -13.73 -6.64 21.30
CA VAL A 513 -13.53 -7.56 20.19
C VAL A 513 -12.60 -6.91 19.18
N ILE A 514 -11.47 -7.57 18.91
CA ILE A 514 -10.45 -7.11 17.98
C ILE A 514 -10.19 -8.17 16.90
N LEU A 515 -10.16 -7.75 15.66
CA LEU A 515 -9.70 -8.53 14.53
C LEU A 515 -8.28 -8.08 14.14
N ALA A 516 -7.31 -8.95 14.31
CA ALA A 516 -5.92 -8.74 13.90
C ALA A 516 -5.69 -9.18 12.43
N HIS A 517 -6.54 -10.07 11.91
CA HIS A 517 -6.50 -10.65 10.55
C HIS A 517 -5.24 -11.44 10.19
N SER A 518 -4.26 -11.52 11.08
CA SER A 518 -3.00 -12.24 10.87
C SER A 518 -2.38 -12.61 12.21
N ASP A 519 -1.74 -13.78 12.27
CA ASP A 519 -0.98 -14.27 13.42
C ASP A 519 0.53 -13.98 13.34
N GLU A 520 0.94 -13.19 12.35
CA GLU A 520 2.32 -12.76 12.20
C GLU A 520 2.84 -12.05 13.46
N LYS A 521 4.09 -12.33 13.84
CA LYS A 521 4.67 -11.84 15.09
C LYS A 521 4.61 -10.32 15.25
N PHE A 522 4.78 -9.59 14.17
CA PHE A 522 4.70 -8.12 14.22
C PHE A 522 3.26 -7.63 14.42
N VAL A 523 2.25 -8.32 13.87
CA VAL A 523 0.83 -7.98 14.10
C VAL A 523 0.44 -8.25 15.55
N GLN A 524 0.90 -9.38 16.11
CA GLN A 524 0.66 -9.70 17.50
C GLN A 524 1.23 -8.62 18.44
N ARG A 525 2.45 -8.15 18.20
CA ARG A 525 3.05 -7.04 18.96
C ARG A 525 2.25 -5.74 18.78
N TYR A 526 1.87 -5.43 17.55
CA TYR A 526 1.08 -4.24 17.24
C TYR A 526 -0.27 -4.24 17.96
N VAL A 527 -0.97 -5.38 17.99
CA VAL A 527 -2.23 -5.51 18.75
C VAL A 527 -2.00 -5.41 20.25
N ALA A 528 -0.87 -5.89 20.78
CA ALA A 528 -0.50 -5.65 22.17
C ALA A 528 -0.28 -4.15 22.44
N ASP A 529 0.33 -3.44 21.51
CA ASP A 529 0.55 -1.99 21.60
C ASP A 529 -0.76 -1.19 21.61
N LEU A 530 -1.87 -1.69 21.02
CA LEU A 530 -3.20 -1.09 21.21
C LEU A 530 -3.64 -1.10 22.68
N PHE A 531 -3.38 -2.20 23.37
CA PHE A 531 -3.68 -2.30 24.80
C PHE A 531 -2.76 -1.44 25.67
N LEU A 532 -1.60 -1.06 25.14
CA LEU A 532 -0.58 -0.25 25.81
C LEU A 532 -0.62 1.24 25.42
N ASP A 533 -1.62 1.67 24.67
CA ASP A 533 -1.78 3.05 24.19
C ASP A 533 -0.65 3.53 23.26
N ASN A 534 -0.06 2.59 22.52
CA ASN A 534 1.09 2.85 21.65
C ASN A 534 0.82 2.58 20.16
N ALA A 535 -0.42 2.26 19.79
CA ALA A 535 -0.77 1.95 18.41
C ALA A 535 -2.11 2.55 18.01
N TYR A 536 -2.25 2.86 16.72
CA TYR A 536 -3.45 3.39 16.08
C TYR A 536 -4.22 2.28 15.37
N ALA A 537 -5.54 2.31 15.42
CA ALA A 537 -6.38 1.41 14.61
C ALA A 537 -7.64 2.14 14.14
N ASP A 538 -7.92 2.07 12.84
CA ASP A 538 -9.13 2.60 12.22
C ASP A 538 -9.77 1.64 11.21
N GLY A 539 -9.34 0.39 11.20
CA GLY A 539 -9.90 -0.64 10.33
C GLY A 539 -11.41 -0.76 10.46
N ARG A 540 -12.08 -1.07 9.34
CA ARG A 540 -13.54 -1.30 9.28
C ARG A 540 -13.81 -2.64 8.62
N LEU A 541 -14.79 -3.38 9.14
CA LEU A 541 -15.20 -4.64 8.53
C LEU A 541 -15.49 -4.49 7.04
N SER A 542 -14.88 -5.31 6.23
CA SER A 542 -15.11 -5.36 4.79
C SER A 542 -16.39 -6.10 4.40
N ILE A 543 -16.81 -7.08 5.21
CA ILE A 543 -18.02 -7.87 5.05
C ILE A 543 -18.82 -7.93 6.36
N PRO A 544 -20.11 -8.16 6.36
CA PRO A 544 -20.87 -8.39 7.60
C PRO A 544 -20.44 -9.73 8.23
N LEU A 545 -20.47 -9.79 9.57
CA LEU A 545 -20.45 -11.03 10.35
C LEU A 545 -21.87 -11.33 10.80
N SER A 546 -22.41 -12.45 10.36
CA SER A 546 -23.83 -12.80 10.44
C SER A 546 -24.38 -12.68 11.86
N GLY A 547 -25.37 -11.80 12.06
CA GLY A 547 -26.03 -11.57 13.37
C GLY A 547 -25.15 -10.92 14.44
N LEU A 548 -23.94 -10.44 14.10
CA LEU A 548 -22.99 -9.84 15.03
C LEU A 548 -22.64 -8.40 14.65
N PHE A 549 -22.08 -8.17 13.47
CA PHE A 549 -21.60 -6.89 13.01
C PHE A 549 -21.94 -6.64 11.54
N LYS A 550 -22.06 -5.38 11.16
CA LYS A 550 -22.29 -4.97 9.76
C LYS A 550 -20.99 -4.67 9.06
N ALA A 551 -20.99 -4.75 7.74
CA ALA A 551 -19.90 -4.17 6.94
C ALA A 551 -19.75 -2.67 7.27
N GLY A 552 -18.52 -2.22 7.43
CA GLY A 552 -18.20 -0.86 7.86
C GLY A 552 -18.13 -0.66 9.38
N ASP A 553 -18.55 -1.63 10.19
CA ASP A 553 -18.38 -1.54 11.65
C ASP A 553 -16.91 -1.55 12.03
N GLY A 554 -16.57 -0.76 13.05
CA GLY A 554 -15.25 -0.62 13.63
C GLY A 554 -15.14 0.67 14.42
N LEU A 555 -14.26 0.70 15.40
CA LEU A 555 -13.93 1.86 16.21
C LEU A 555 -12.58 2.42 15.76
N THR A 556 -12.40 3.71 15.93
CA THR A 556 -11.07 4.32 15.81
C THR A 556 -10.43 4.34 17.19
N VAL A 557 -9.25 3.76 17.29
CA VAL A 557 -8.37 3.85 18.45
C VAL A 557 -7.24 4.77 18.06
N ASP A 558 -7.16 5.91 18.71
CA ASP A 558 -6.10 6.89 18.49
C ASP A 558 -5.36 7.03 19.83
N PRO A 559 -4.08 6.65 19.90
CA PRO A 559 -3.33 6.82 21.13
C PRO A 559 -3.31 8.31 21.46
N GLU A 560 -3.96 8.67 22.57
CA GLU A 560 -3.80 9.99 23.13
C GLU A 560 -2.31 10.21 23.46
N ALA A 561 -1.92 11.47 23.68
CA ALA A 561 -0.56 11.79 24.11
C ALA A 561 -0.06 10.79 25.18
N PRO A 562 1.19 10.31 25.10
CA PRO A 562 1.67 9.17 25.85
C PRO A 562 1.20 9.22 27.32
N ARG A 563 0.57 8.15 27.80
CA ARG A 563 0.09 8.08 29.19
C ARG A 563 1.22 8.42 30.13
N GLN A 564 0.94 9.34 31.03
CA GLN A 564 1.88 9.64 32.09
C GLN A 564 1.78 8.54 33.16
N TYR A 565 2.84 7.74 33.30
CA TYR A 565 2.97 6.75 34.34
C TYR A 565 3.37 7.41 35.66
N SER A 566 2.98 6.83 36.79
CA SER A 566 3.52 7.30 38.07
C SER A 566 5.03 6.99 38.09
N PRO A 567 5.85 7.87 38.62
CA PRO A 567 7.28 7.61 38.75
C PRO A 567 7.58 6.29 39.49
N GLU A 568 6.75 5.91 40.45
CA GLU A 568 6.90 4.69 41.25
C GLU A 568 6.73 3.42 40.42
N ASP A 569 5.90 3.44 39.37
CA ASP A 569 5.66 2.29 38.48
C ASP A 569 6.93 1.84 37.74
N VAL A 570 7.88 2.76 37.59
CA VAL A 570 9.17 2.51 36.92
C VAL A 570 10.36 2.67 37.87
N GLY A 571 10.12 2.62 39.18
CA GLY A 571 11.17 2.69 40.20
C GLY A 571 11.80 4.07 40.37
N MET A 572 11.09 5.14 40.04
CA MET A 572 11.49 6.53 40.29
C MET A 572 10.69 7.10 41.49
N ASN A 573 11.16 8.19 42.06
CA ASN A 573 10.55 8.82 43.20
C ASN A 573 9.84 10.12 42.80
N ALA A 574 8.51 10.18 42.94
CA ALA A 574 7.68 11.33 42.55
C ALA A 574 8.07 12.60 43.33
N LEU A 575 8.44 12.51 44.61
CA LEU A 575 8.86 13.68 45.40
C LEU A 575 10.18 14.28 44.88
N ILE A 576 11.09 13.45 44.39
CA ILE A 576 12.32 13.95 43.77
C ILE A 576 12.00 14.61 42.40
N LEU A 577 11.15 14.00 41.61
CA LEU A 577 10.76 14.58 40.31
C LEU A 577 9.96 15.88 40.47
N SER A 578 9.17 16.03 41.53
CA SER A 578 8.45 17.29 41.79
C SER A 578 9.34 18.49 42.07
N GLN A 579 10.63 18.30 42.35
CA GLN A 579 11.61 19.40 42.46
C GLN A 579 11.84 20.11 41.11
N ILE A 580 11.52 19.46 39.99
CA ILE A 580 11.60 20.05 38.66
C ILE A 580 10.63 21.22 38.52
N ASP A 581 9.47 21.16 39.19
CA ASP A 581 8.48 22.25 39.21
C ASP A 581 9.15 23.55 39.73
N SER A 582 9.82 23.43 40.89
CA SER A 582 10.51 24.56 41.50
C SER A 582 11.68 25.09 40.66
N ILE A 583 12.42 24.18 40.03
CA ILE A 583 13.57 24.57 39.14
C ILE A 583 13.04 25.32 37.91
N ALA A 584 11.98 24.82 37.28
CA ALA A 584 11.39 25.42 36.07
C ALA A 584 10.80 26.79 36.40
N GLU A 585 10.05 26.92 37.49
CA GLU A 585 9.47 28.19 37.94
C GLU A 585 10.53 29.22 38.36
N GLU A 586 11.60 28.77 39.00
CA GLU A 586 12.74 29.63 39.37
C GLU A 586 13.42 30.20 38.15
N GLY A 587 13.65 29.39 37.08
CA GLY A 587 14.20 29.87 35.80
C GLY A 587 13.34 30.95 35.15
N ILE A 588 12.02 30.78 35.17
CA ILE A 588 11.08 31.78 34.66
C ILE A 588 11.12 33.06 35.52
N ARG A 589 11.13 32.92 36.84
CA ARG A 589 11.20 34.03 37.81
C ARG A 589 12.49 34.84 37.62
N LEU A 590 13.60 34.17 37.39
CA LEU A 590 14.91 34.80 37.15
C LEU A 590 15.04 35.38 35.73
N LYS A 591 14.01 35.21 34.88
CA LYS A 591 14.01 35.60 33.47
C LYS A 591 15.14 34.94 32.67
N ALA A 592 15.50 33.69 33.00
CA ALA A 592 16.40 32.88 32.19
C ALA A 592 15.72 32.42 30.91
N TYR A 593 14.44 32.10 30.98
CA TYR A 593 13.54 31.78 29.84
C TYR A 593 12.10 32.13 30.21
N PRO A 594 11.22 32.42 29.24
CA PRO A 594 9.82 32.82 29.48
C PRO A 594 8.90 31.64 29.78
N GLY A 595 9.26 30.44 29.32
CA GLY A 595 8.53 29.22 29.51
C GLY A 595 9.31 28.01 29.00
N CYS A 596 8.91 26.80 29.37
CA CYS A 596 9.53 25.54 28.94
C CYS A 596 8.53 24.38 29.02
N HIS A 597 8.86 23.31 28.32
CA HIS A 597 8.20 22.03 28.42
C HIS A 597 9.24 20.99 28.85
N VAL A 598 8.96 20.25 29.93
CA VAL A 598 9.85 19.22 30.47
C VAL A 598 9.15 17.87 30.42
N MET A 599 9.79 16.93 29.74
CA MET A 599 9.35 15.53 29.67
C MET A 599 10.48 14.61 30.13
N ILE A 600 10.17 13.64 31.00
CA ILE A 600 11.09 12.61 31.42
C ILE A 600 10.51 11.26 31.10
N LEU A 601 11.29 10.43 30.44
CA LEU A 601 10.96 9.05 30.13
C LEU A 601 11.92 8.10 30.85
N ARG A 602 11.39 7.00 31.36
CA ARG A 602 12.20 5.89 31.84
C ARG A 602 11.72 4.61 31.16
N GLU A 603 12.66 3.89 30.53
CA GLU A 603 12.37 2.68 29.76
C GLU A 603 11.33 2.92 28.64
N GLY A 604 11.35 4.15 28.05
CA GLY A 604 10.41 4.58 27.02
C GLY A 604 9.06 5.10 27.55
N LEU A 605 8.80 5.01 28.86
CA LEU A 605 7.54 5.42 29.47
C LEU A 605 7.64 6.84 30.03
N PRO A 606 6.72 7.77 29.67
CA PRO A 606 6.72 9.13 30.19
C PRO A 606 6.22 9.16 31.64
N VAL A 607 7.09 9.57 32.55
CA VAL A 607 6.83 9.64 33.98
C VAL A 607 6.71 11.05 34.54
N PHE A 608 7.07 12.05 33.73
CA PHE A 608 6.90 13.46 34.02
C PHE A 608 6.69 14.20 32.70
N ASN A 609 5.62 14.97 32.59
CA ASN A 609 5.29 15.72 31.38
C ASN A 609 4.55 17.00 31.79
N LYS A 610 5.26 18.14 31.87
CA LYS A 610 4.69 19.40 32.32
C LYS A 610 5.18 20.61 31.51
N CYS A 611 4.28 21.55 31.30
CA CYS A 611 4.52 22.81 30.66
C CYS A 611 4.52 23.95 31.71
N PHE A 612 5.46 24.89 31.57
CA PHE A 612 5.63 26.01 32.49
C PHE A 612 5.70 27.34 31.73
N GLY A 613 5.13 28.41 32.29
CA GLY A 613 5.22 29.76 31.75
C GLY A 613 4.50 29.99 30.43
N SER A 614 5.04 30.89 29.61
CA SER A 614 4.45 31.34 28.35
C SER A 614 5.52 31.57 27.28
N TYR A 615 5.10 31.77 26.01
CA TYR A 615 6.05 31.97 24.89
C TYR A 615 6.94 33.21 25.06
N THR A 616 6.45 34.24 25.76
CA THR A 616 7.21 35.49 25.97
C THR A 616 7.02 36.01 27.39
N TYR A 617 7.98 36.78 27.91
CA TYR A 617 7.86 37.43 29.20
C TYR A 617 6.64 38.36 29.24
N GLY A 618 5.73 38.11 30.17
CA GLY A 618 4.48 38.86 30.29
C GLY A 618 3.44 38.56 29.20
N GLY A 619 3.68 37.55 28.37
CA GLY A 619 2.76 37.04 27.36
C GLY A 619 1.55 36.34 27.98
N LYS A 620 0.42 36.38 27.25
CA LYS A 620 -0.83 35.70 27.67
C LYS A 620 -0.96 34.26 27.15
N GLU A 621 -0.09 33.87 26.21
CA GLU A 621 -0.12 32.56 25.56
C GLU A 621 0.77 31.58 26.31
N PRO A 622 0.17 30.59 27.02
CA PRO A 622 0.94 29.62 27.78
C PRO A 622 1.64 28.61 26.87
N VAL A 623 2.76 28.08 27.35
CA VAL A 623 3.38 26.89 26.73
C VAL A 623 2.44 25.71 26.94
N LYS A 624 2.25 24.90 25.89
CA LYS A 624 1.40 23.71 25.86
C LYS A 624 2.22 22.51 25.38
N GLU A 625 1.71 21.32 25.58
CA GLU A 625 2.39 20.08 25.13
C GLU A 625 2.63 20.03 23.62
N ASN A 626 1.76 20.62 22.84
CA ASN A 626 1.88 20.74 21.39
C ASN A 626 2.57 22.03 20.91
N SER A 627 3.25 22.75 21.80
CA SER A 627 4.04 23.95 21.41
C SER A 627 5.21 23.55 20.53
N LEU A 628 5.41 24.28 19.45
CA LEU A 628 6.53 24.06 18.54
C LEU A 628 7.76 24.83 19.02
N TYR A 629 8.91 24.16 19.03
CA TYR A 629 10.21 24.71 19.40
C TYR A 629 11.17 24.64 18.21
N ASP A 630 11.97 25.71 18.06
CA ASP A 630 13.16 25.64 17.22
C ASP A 630 14.16 24.67 17.87
N LEU A 631 14.48 23.59 17.18
CA LEU A 631 15.39 22.56 17.69
C LEU A 631 16.84 23.01 17.70
N ALA A 632 17.19 24.11 17.00
CA ALA A 632 18.56 24.63 16.91
C ALA A 632 19.58 23.49 16.67
N SER A 633 20.59 23.34 17.54
CA SER A 633 21.60 22.28 17.41
C SER A 633 21.10 20.85 17.63
N LEU A 634 19.92 20.65 18.21
CA LEU A 634 19.31 19.32 18.27
C LEU A 634 19.05 18.77 16.86
N THR A 635 18.91 19.63 15.85
CA THR A 635 18.85 19.22 14.43
C THR A 635 20.02 18.30 14.03
N LYS A 636 21.21 18.46 14.65
CA LYS A 636 22.34 17.58 14.39
C LYS A 636 22.06 16.12 14.71
N VAL A 637 21.32 15.85 15.79
CA VAL A 637 21.02 14.49 16.24
C VAL A 637 19.65 13.99 15.76
N THR A 638 18.68 14.87 15.55
CA THR A 638 17.34 14.50 15.13
C THR A 638 17.14 14.44 13.60
N ALA A 639 17.99 15.09 12.83
CA ALA A 639 17.93 15.08 11.37
C ALA A 639 19.25 14.64 10.72
N THR A 640 20.37 15.38 10.99
CA THR A 640 21.64 15.13 10.32
C THR A 640 22.19 13.74 10.64
N LEU A 641 22.23 13.36 11.92
CA LEU A 641 22.72 12.05 12.33
C LEU A 641 21.88 10.91 11.72
N LEU A 642 20.57 11.05 11.67
CA LEU A 642 19.71 10.02 11.06
C LEU A 642 19.98 9.85 9.56
N ALA A 643 20.18 10.95 8.84
CA ALA A 643 20.57 10.90 7.43
C ALA A 643 21.97 10.25 7.24
N VAL A 644 22.91 10.55 8.14
CA VAL A 644 24.24 9.93 8.14
C VAL A 644 24.15 8.43 8.42
N MET A 645 23.33 8.01 9.39
CA MET A 645 23.10 6.58 9.70
C MET A 645 22.53 5.84 8.49
N LYS A 646 21.57 6.44 7.78
CA LYS A 646 21.00 5.86 6.57
C LYS A 646 22.05 5.66 5.48
N LEU A 647 22.86 6.67 5.22
CA LEU A 647 23.93 6.59 4.21
C LEU A 647 25.02 5.58 4.60
N TYR A 648 25.31 5.43 5.89
CA TYR A 648 26.22 4.41 6.41
C TYR A 648 25.65 2.99 6.19
N ASP A 649 24.39 2.79 6.49
CA ASP A 649 23.68 1.52 6.28
C ASP A 649 23.62 1.12 4.80
N GLU A 650 23.49 2.10 3.91
CA GLU A 650 23.56 1.93 2.46
C GLU A 650 25.00 1.69 1.93
N GLY A 651 26.00 1.67 2.81
CA GLY A 651 27.41 1.48 2.42
C GLY A 651 28.01 2.63 1.60
N LYS A 652 27.45 3.85 1.69
CA LYS A 652 27.93 5.01 0.93
C LYS A 652 29.23 5.57 1.46
N PHE A 653 29.56 5.34 2.72
CA PHE A 653 30.82 5.74 3.33
C PHE A 653 31.13 4.87 4.56
N GLY A 654 32.42 4.90 5.00
CA GLY A 654 32.87 4.33 6.27
C GLY A 654 33.22 5.40 7.29
N LEU A 655 33.16 5.07 8.58
CA LEU A 655 33.52 6.04 9.66
C LEU A 655 34.96 6.53 9.58
N THR A 656 35.87 5.68 9.11
CA THR A 656 37.31 6.00 8.94
C THR A 656 37.63 6.68 7.62
N ASP A 657 36.64 6.87 6.75
CA ASP A 657 36.84 7.58 5.49
C ASP A 657 37.17 9.04 5.76
N ARG A 658 38.04 9.58 4.91
CA ARG A 658 38.40 11.00 5.02
C ARG A 658 37.33 11.87 4.39
N VAL A 659 36.97 12.95 5.05
CA VAL A 659 36.05 13.95 4.50
C VAL A 659 36.55 14.48 3.15
N ALA A 660 37.86 14.56 2.98
CA ALA A 660 38.51 14.96 1.73
C ALA A 660 38.28 14.02 0.55
N ASP A 661 37.81 12.77 0.78
CA ASP A 661 37.48 11.84 -0.29
C ASP A 661 36.14 12.20 -0.91
N TYR A 662 35.22 12.75 -0.12
CA TYR A 662 33.89 13.25 -0.53
C TYR A 662 33.93 14.75 -0.89
N LEU A 663 34.79 15.52 -0.27
CA LEU A 663 35.03 16.95 -0.57
C LEU A 663 36.47 17.15 -1.09
N PRO A 664 36.71 16.95 -2.39
CA PRO A 664 38.07 16.98 -2.96
C PRO A 664 38.82 18.30 -2.75
N ILE A 665 38.11 19.40 -2.50
CA ILE A 665 38.65 20.71 -2.19
C ILE A 665 39.57 20.68 -0.95
N LEU A 666 39.33 19.74 -0.02
CA LEU A 666 40.11 19.59 1.22
C LEU A 666 41.45 18.84 1.03
N LYS A 667 41.67 18.14 -0.10
CA LYS A 667 42.80 17.24 -0.31
C LYS A 667 44.19 17.95 -0.17
N LYS A 668 44.25 19.24 -0.44
CA LYS A 668 45.49 20.02 -0.39
C LYS A 668 45.55 20.97 0.80
N THR A 669 44.72 20.75 1.81
CA THR A 669 44.64 21.58 3.01
C THR A 669 45.13 20.83 4.25
N ASP A 670 45.32 21.50 5.36
CA ASP A 670 45.59 20.95 6.70
C ASP A 670 44.42 20.07 7.21
N LYS A 671 43.23 20.21 6.61
CA LYS A 671 42.01 19.48 6.93
C LYS A 671 41.85 18.16 6.16
N SER A 672 42.82 17.79 5.31
CA SER A 672 42.78 16.59 4.45
C SER A 672 42.74 15.27 5.21
N ARG A 673 43.05 15.28 6.51
CA ARG A 673 43.08 14.08 7.37
C ARG A 673 41.83 13.88 8.22
N ILE A 674 40.94 14.86 8.29
CA ILE A 674 39.70 14.77 9.08
C ILE A 674 38.87 13.59 8.56
N THR A 675 38.45 12.71 9.46
CA THR A 675 37.60 11.59 9.16
C THR A 675 36.12 11.91 9.45
N VAL A 676 35.23 11.12 8.89
CA VAL A 676 33.79 11.21 9.22
C VAL A 676 33.57 10.99 10.72
N GLN A 677 34.31 10.07 11.34
CA GLN A 677 34.26 9.81 12.78
C GLN A 677 34.66 11.06 13.61
N ASP A 678 35.72 11.78 13.22
CA ASP A 678 36.15 13.01 13.91
C ASP A 678 35.04 14.07 13.92
N LEU A 679 34.27 14.19 12.81
CA LEU A 679 33.11 15.09 12.74
C LEU A 679 31.98 14.65 13.67
N LEU A 680 31.66 13.35 13.68
CA LEU A 680 30.58 12.83 14.49
C LEU A 680 30.86 12.92 16.01
N PHE A 681 32.13 12.79 16.42
CA PHE A 681 32.55 12.90 17.82
C PHE A 681 32.93 14.32 18.25
N HIS A 682 32.79 15.31 17.34
CA HIS A 682 33.27 16.69 17.59
C HIS A 682 34.77 16.81 17.94
N GLU A 683 35.58 15.91 17.38
CA GLU A 683 37.04 15.84 17.60
C GLU A 683 37.85 16.38 16.41
N SER A 684 37.19 16.92 15.40
CA SER A 684 37.77 17.36 14.14
C SER A 684 38.72 18.59 14.27
N GLY A 685 38.67 19.31 15.39
CA GLY A 685 39.39 20.56 15.58
C GLY A 685 38.85 21.77 14.82
N LEU A 686 37.72 21.60 14.12
CA LEU A 686 37.05 22.70 13.44
C LEU A 686 36.38 23.65 14.44
N PRO A 687 36.25 24.97 14.14
CA PRO A 687 35.54 25.90 15.01
C PRO A 687 34.07 25.52 15.18
N ALA A 688 33.59 25.69 16.42
CA ALA A 688 32.21 25.32 16.78
C ALA A 688 31.14 26.20 16.14
N TYR A 689 31.51 27.40 15.72
CA TYR A 689 30.58 28.38 15.17
C TYR A 689 31.26 29.24 14.12
N TRP A 690 30.53 29.54 13.06
CA TRP A 690 30.94 30.44 12.00
C TRP A 690 29.95 31.59 11.83
N PRO A 691 30.34 32.85 11.96
CA PRO A 691 29.46 33.99 11.83
C PRO A 691 29.21 34.37 10.35
N PHE A 692 28.54 33.52 9.58
CA PHE A 692 28.26 33.74 8.14
C PHE A 692 27.65 35.11 7.84
N TYR A 693 26.88 35.68 8.79
CA TYR A 693 26.26 37.00 8.63
C TYR A 693 27.27 38.12 8.50
N GLU A 694 28.47 37.96 9.05
CA GLU A 694 29.54 38.98 8.92
C GLU A 694 30.07 39.08 7.48
N GLU A 695 30.05 37.99 6.76
CA GLU A 695 30.42 37.96 5.34
C GLU A 695 29.27 38.46 4.44
N ALA A 696 28.03 38.30 4.90
CA ALA A 696 26.83 38.74 4.17
C ALA A 696 26.60 40.26 4.26
N VAL A 697 27.18 40.94 5.24
CA VAL A 697 27.04 42.38 5.46
C VAL A 697 28.33 43.10 5.14
N ASP A 698 28.23 44.22 4.40
CA ASP A 698 29.34 45.18 4.27
C ASP A 698 29.55 45.90 5.61
N MET A 699 30.39 45.33 6.45
CA MET A 699 30.68 45.84 7.78
C MET A 699 31.24 47.29 7.79
N LYS A 700 31.80 47.77 6.67
CA LYS A 700 32.23 49.15 6.50
C LYS A 700 31.07 50.13 6.44
N SER A 701 29.88 49.67 6.08
CA SER A 701 28.67 50.46 6.08
C SER A 701 28.12 50.76 7.48
N CYS A 702 28.55 50.00 8.50
CA CYS A 702 28.04 50.07 9.87
C CYS A 702 28.99 50.86 10.79
N LYS A 703 28.78 52.17 10.94
CA LYS A 703 29.53 52.98 11.89
C LYS A 703 29.28 52.56 13.33
N GLY A 704 30.26 51.92 13.97
CA GLY A 704 30.17 51.45 15.35
C GLY A 704 29.77 50.01 15.55
N GLY A 705 29.84 49.20 14.48
CA GLY A 705 29.46 47.79 14.50
C GLY A 705 28.00 47.53 14.09
N LEU A 706 27.68 46.28 13.79
CA LEU A 706 26.35 45.89 13.31
C LEU A 706 25.28 45.94 14.41
N PHE A 707 25.65 45.57 15.64
CA PHE A 707 24.70 45.49 16.77
C PHE A 707 25.21 46.28 17.99
N ARG A 708 24.27 46.87 18.75
CA ARG A 708 24.55 47.53 20.03
C ARG A 708 23.49 47.16 21.08
N LYS A 709 23.92 47.20 22.36
CA LYS A 709 23.02 46.89 23.49
C LYS A 709 22.08 48.08 23.83
N LYS A 710 22.44 49.29 23.43
CA LYS A 710 21.60 50.49 23.64
C LYS A 710 21.42 51.20 22.30
N PRO A 711 20.26 51.85 22.07
CA PRO A 711 20.08 52.63 20.85
C PRO A 711 20.99 53.88 20.83
N ASP A 712 21.44 54.23 19.67
CA ASP A 712 22.08 55.50 19.36
C ASP A 712 21.56 56.05 18.02
N LYS A 713 22.09 57.20 17.55
CA LYS A 713 21.65 57.81 16.28
C LYS A 713 21.81 56.94 15.05
N ASN A 714 22.73 55.95 15.10
CA ASN A 714 23.05 55.04 13.99
C ASN A 714 22.41 53.65 14.20
N HIS A 715 21.91 53.33 15.40
CA HIS A 715 21.36 52.03 15.76
C HIS A 715 20.01 52.19 16.44
N THR A 716 18.98 52.43 15.64
CA THR A 716 17.59 52.63 16.13
C THR A 716 16.70 51.43 15.85
N LEU A 717 17.12 50.50 14.96
CA LEU A 717 16.34 49.32 14.60
C LEU A 717 16.42 48.29 15.73
N LYS A 718 15.40 48.20 16.53
CA LYS A 718 15.29 47.24 17.66
C LYS A 718 14.93 45.87 17.11
N LEU A 719 15.85 44.88 17.24
CA LEU A 719 15.63 43.50 16.85
C LEU A 719 15.16 42.64 18.04
N ALA A 720 15.71 42.93 19.25
CA ALA A 720 15.34 42.26 20.49
C ALA A 720 15.58 43.17 21.68
N GLU A 721 15.24 42.74 22.89
CA GLU A 721 15.59 43.49 24.10
C GLU A 721 17.13 43.64 24.22
N ASN A 722 17.60 44.85 24.30
CA ASN A 722 19.02 45.20 24.31
C ASN A 722 19.81 44.78 23.05
N VAL A 723 19.12 44.67 21.88
CA VAL A 723 19.77 44.47 20.57
C VAL A 723 19.25 45.47 19.56
N TYR A 724 20.10 46.39 19.17
CA TYR A 724 19.80 47.44 18.19
C TYR A 724 20.71 47.30 16.99
N ALA A 725 20.17 47.12 15.80
CA ALA A 725 20.94 47.05 14.57
C ALA A 725 21.23 48.43 13.99
N CYS A 726 22.33 48.50 13.21
CA CYS A 726 22.69 49.67 12.45
C CYS A 726 21.60 49.99 11.41
N ASN A 727 21.22 51.29 11.30
CA ASN A 727 20.19 51.77 10.40
C ASN A 727 20.52 51.64 8.92
N ASP A 728 21.83 51.81 8.59
CA ASP A 728 22.33 51.96 7.23
C ASP A 728 23.19 50.78 6.78
N PHE A 729 23.06 49.60 7.42
CA PHE A 729 23.81 48.44 6.97
C PHE A 729 23.46 48.07 5.54
N ARG A 730 24.44 47.69 4.78
CA ARG A 730 24.28 47.18 3.40
C ARG A 730 24.74 45.75 3.33
N TYR A 731 24.09 44.99 2.49
CA TYR A 731 24.58 43.66 2.17
C TYR A 731 25.81 43.75 1.27
N ASN A 732 26.71 42.79 1.43
CA ASN A 732 27.81 42.62 0.50
C ASN A 732 27.25 42.42 -0.92
N PRO A 733 27.66 43.26 -1.92
CA PRO A 733 27.12 43.15 -3.29
C PRO A 733 27.34 41.78 -3.92
N GLU A 734 28.41 41.09 -3.59
CA GLU A 734 28.64 39.73 -4.06
C GLU A 734 27.58 38.77 -3.50
N TRP A 735 27.16 38.96 -2.26
CA TRP A 735 26.09 38.18 -1.63
C TRP A 735 24.74 38.43 -2.27
N VAL A 736 24.39 39.68 -2.52
CA VAL A 736 23.13 40.09 -3.13
C VAL A 736 23.01 39.60 -4.59
N SER A 737 24.11 39.61 -5.33
CA SER A 737 24.11 39.14 -6.73
C SER A 737 23.91 37.61 -6.88
N HIS A 738 24.17 36.85 -5.81
CA HIS A 738 24.14 35.39 -5.82
C HIS A 738 22.96 34.79 -5.03
N VAL A 739 22.15 35.61 -4.37
CA VAL A 739 20.93 35.17 -3.68
C VAL A 739 19.81 34.92 -4.69
N PRO A 740 19.78 33.97 -5.45
CA PRO A 740 18.93 32.80 -5.39
C PRO A 740 19.59 31.49 -5.78
N SER A 741 20.90 31.42 -5.90
CA SER A 741 21.50 30.13 -6.16
C SER A 741 21.80 29.40 -4.84
N ALA A 742 21.24 28.18 -4.71
CA ALA A 742 21.54 27.28 -3.59
C ALA A 742 23.02 26.91 -3.46
N GLU A 743 23.86 27.25 -4.46
CA GLU A 743 25.27 26.96 -4.49
C GLU A 743 26.11 28.04 -3.81
N TYR A 744 25.62 29.28 -3.73
CA TYR A 744 26.44 30.38 -3.19
C TYR A 744 26.80 30.24 -1.70
N PRO A 745 25.87 29.83 -0.81
CA PRO A 745 26.19 29.51 0.58
C PRO A 745 27.26 28.44 0.72
N LEU A 746 27.29 27.45 -0.17
CA LEU A 746 28.30 26.38 -0.20
C LEU A 746 29.66 26.93 -0.65
N GLN A 747 29.70 27.79 -1.67
CA GLN A 747 30.97 28.41 -2.15
C GLN A 747 31.59 29.33 -1.10
N VAL A 748 30.78 30.14 -0.40
CA VAL A 748 31.25 30.96 0.72
C VAL A 748 31.73 30.08 1.86
N ALA A 749 31.00 29.05 2.24
CA ALA A 749 31.40 28.09 3.26
C ALA A 749 32.70 27.38 2.88
N ASP A 750 32.88 26.98 1.61
CA ASP A 750 34.10 26.35 1.12
C ASP A 750 35.30 27.31 1.22
N SER A 751 35.14 28.55 0.79
CA SER A 751 36.24 29.55 0.83
C SER A 751 36.68 29.85 2.26
N LEU A 752 35.74 29.92 3.20
CA LEU A 752 36.00 30.13 4.61
C LEU A 752 36.63 28.90 5.27
N PHE A 753 36.13 27.71 4.92
CA PHE A 753 36.62 26.43 5.44
C PHE A 753 38.06 26.11 5.03
N LEU A 754 38.54 26.69 3.92
CA LEU A 754 39.89 26.51 3.40
C LEU A 754 40.94 27.42 4.03
N ARG A 755 40.56 28.39 4.85
CA ARG A 755 41.51 29.27 5.51
C ARG A 755 42.38 28.49 6.49
N SER A 756 43.69 28.74 6.49
CA SER A 756 44.68 28.03 7.33
C SER A 756 44.66 28.44 8.80
N ASP A 757 43.96 29.50 9.14
CA ASP A 757 43.81 30.05 10.49
C ASP A 757 42.67 29.36 11.32
N PHE A 758 42.19 28.23 10.82
CA PHE A 758 41.22 27.37 11.48
C PHE A 758 41.76 26.00 11.84
#